data_009ef866850102b10a309ab1941a028e
#
_entry.id   009ef866850102b10a309ab1941a028e
#
_cell.length_a   1.000
_cell.length_b   1.000
_cell.length_c   1.000
_cell.angle_alpha   90.00
_cell.angle_beta   90.00
_cell.angle_gamma   90.00
#
_symmetry.space_group_name_H-M   'P 1'
#
loop_
_entity.id
_entity.type
_entity.pdbx_description
1 polymer ?
#
loop_
_entity_poly.entity_id
_entity_poly.type
_entity_poly.pdbx_seq_one_letter_code
_entity_poly.pdbx_strand_id
1 'polypeptide(L)'
;MKRLNPARFSAACVLLLFSIMSAAAAGAETGSLVGVVRGPGGVGLPGARVTARTADDQPAVSVVSGESGAFRINDLEPGAYSIEGELHGFHPATAAAVAVDSAGVTKIELSLSSATFHDTMLVESESPRDSMEASELRESAARDLGEALSRKPGVWKVRKGGIANDVVLRGFRADDVTVLIDGARVAGACPNRMDPPAFHIDFAEVDRVEISPSTGRMKAQGSLGGLINVVTKKPGAGLHADVSAVAGSWNMVNPSATLSYGGEHFAVLGGISHRSSKAFEDGSGAVFTEEANYLPSAADADAYNVNSVWTRLYFEPAVGHEIHLSYARQEADDVLYPTLMMDAIVDDTDRLVAGYRYDPDGGFMRSLRATAYATQVDHWMVDSARKTSIGAPRGWGMGTNATTRMIGGTVEAELGPVVVGLEAYTRNWDAWTEMAGMGYMRQFSIPDVDLDALGLSARWSHLLAQRTRMEIGGRIDRISTTADSERANVGLYYAYHGTTNTSRTDVEPSFSFRINHDLSSNLTLAGGLSRTVRSPDARERYFALKRMGGDWVGNPDLAPPVATGAELDLTWTAGAGLLTATAWTERVDGFVLLYNQQRINMVPGVMNPRAQTYTNVDAHLRGVSVTGSAALSSRLSITGSATYVRGTQDPIEELGIYSTDIPEMPPVSGRLALRWQNTKFFAEAEGIGAGSQNKVDEDLNESPTPGWAIMNLKAGYSWGRWRVQAVLANMFDRTYHEHFSYLRNPYRSGYIINEPGRNLSLTLGWTY
;
A
#
# COMPACT_ATOMS: atom_id res chain seq x y z
N MET A 1 -36.64 23.13 0.49
CA MET A 1 -36.46 22.39 -0.79
C MET A 1 -36.63 20.91 -0.48
N LYS A 2 -37.53 20.21 -1.16
CA LYS A 2 -37.83 18.80 -0.84
C LYS A 2 -36.60 17.93 -1.12
N ARG A 3 -36.12 17.22 -0.12
CA ARG A 3 -35.04 16.23 -0.23
C ARG A 3 -35.45 15.17 -1.26
N LEU A 4 -34.69 15.03 -2.33
CA LEU A 4 -34.83 13.92 -3.28
C LEU A 4 -34.37 12.64 -2.57
N ASN A 5 -35.25 11.66 -2.50
CA ASN A 5 -35.00 10.38 -1.85
C ASN A 5 -33.94 9.60 -2.63
N PRO A 6 -32.76 9.27 -2.06
CA PRO A 6 -31.65 8.60 -2.77
C PRO A 6 -32.03 7.22 -3.34
N ALA A 7 -33.05 6.56 -2.78
CA ALA A 7 -33.57 5.30 -3.30
C ALA A 7 -34.16 5.39 -4.73
N ARG A 8 -34.64 6.58 -5.14
CA ARG A 8 -35.18 6.79 -6.50
C ARG A 8 -34.08 7.06 -7.54
N PHE A 9 -32.93 7.58 -7.10
CA PHE A 9 -31.80 7.80 -7.99
C PHE A 9 -31.09 6.49 -8.34
N SER A 10 -30.95 5.58 -7.37
CA SER A 10 -30.31 4.26 -7.56
C SER A 10 -31.07 3.37 -8.55
N ALA A 11 -32.42 3.38 -8.52
CA ALA A 11 -33.23 2.58 -9.45
C ALA A 11 -33.22 3.14 -10.88
N ALA A 12 -33.16 4.45 -11.04
CA ALA A 12 -33.10 5.08 -12.36
C ALA A 12 -31.74 4.86 -13.05
N CYS A 13 -30.63 4.88 -12.31
CA CYS A 13 -29.29 4.63 -12.87
C CYS A 13 -29.11 3.14 -13.26
N VAL A 14 -29.63 2.21 -12.49
CA VAL A 14 -29.59 0.77 -12.84
C VAL A 14 -30.47 0.48 -14.08
N LEU A 15 -31.64 1.12 -14.19
CA LEU A 15 -32.51 0.98 -15.36
C LEU A 15 -31.91 1.66 -16.61
N LEU A 16 -31.19 2.79 -16.44
CA LEU A 16 -30.48 3.45 -17.56
C LEU A 16 -29.33 2.58 -18.08
N LEU A 17 -28.58 1.93 -17.21
CA LEU A 17 -27.52 0.98 -17.58
C LEU A 17 -28.09 -0.25 -18.30
N PHE A 18 -29.23 -0.78 -17.87
CA PHE A 18 -29.92 -1.88 -18.57
C PHE A 18 -30.53 -1.45 -19.91
N SER A 19 -31.02 -0.22 -20.02
CA SER A 19 -31.59 0.31 -21.28
C SER A 19 -30.52 0.62 -22.34
N ILE A 20 -29.31 1.02 -21.91
CA ILE A 20 -28.16 1.21 -22.81
C ILE A 20 -27.63 -0.14 -23.33
N MET A 21 -27.74 -1.22 -22.55
CA MET A 21 -27.36 -2.56 -22.99
C MET A 21 -28.24 -3.13 -24.12
N SER A 22 -29.48 -2.65 -24.29
CA SER A 22 -30.40 -3.15 -25.32
C SER A 22 -30.24 -2.47 -26.68
N ALA A 23 -29.51 -1.36 -26.77
CA ALA A 23 -29.38 -0.56 -28.00
C ALA A 23 -28.09 -0.82 -28.81
N ALA A 24 -27.18 -1.67 -28.33
CA ALA A 24 -25.84 -1.87 -28.94
C ALA A 24 -25.70 -3.21 -29.71
N ALA A 25 -26.76 -3.75 -30.25
CA ALA A 25 -26.73 -4.98 -31.06
C ALA A 25 -26.92 -4.70 -32.58
N ALA A 26 -26.15 -3.72 -33.10
CA ALA A 26 -25.95 -3.62 -34.56
C ALA A 26 -24.52 -4.09 -34.84
N GLY A 27 -24.38 -5.35 -35.31
CA GLY A 27 -23.11 -6.05 -35.41
C GLY A 27 -22.17 -5.43 -36.44
N ALA A 28 -21.03 -4.94 -35.99
CA ALA A 28 -19.81 -4.99 -36.81
C ALA A 28 -19.37 -6.45 -36.89
N GLU A 29 -19.06 -6.96 -38.10
CA GLU A 29 -18.50 -8.31 -38.28
C GLU A 29 -17.12 -8.34 -37.57
N THR A 30 -17.03 -9.08 -36.47
CA THR A 30 -15.82 -9.24 -35.68
C THR A 30 -15.09 -10.51 -36.09
N GLY A 31 -13.75 -10.51 -36.03
CA GLY A 31 -12.91 -11.68 -36.21
C GLY A 31 -12.64 -12.40 -34.90
N SER A 32 -12.06 -13.58 -34.98
CA SER A 32 -11.56 -14.31 -33.82
C SER A 32 -10.11 -14.74 -34.00
N LEU A 33 -9.35 -14.74 -32.91
CA LEU A 33 -8.01 -15.24 -32.84
C LEU A 33 -7.99 -16.54 -32.02
N VAL A 34 -7.43 -17.60 -32.60
CA VAL A 34 -7.23 -18.86 -31.86
C VAL A 34 -5.74 -19.19 -31.91
N GLY A 35 -5.26 -19.77 -30.82
CA GLY A 35 -3.85 -20.13 -30.78
C GLY A 35 -3.53 -21.15 -29.71
N VAL A 36 -2.25 -21.51 -29.68
CA VAL A 36 -1.70 -22.37 -28.65
C VAL A 36 -0.47 -21.71 -28.07
N VAL A 37 -0.41 -21.62 -26.74
CA VAL A 37 0.79 -21.24 -26.03
C VAL A 37 1.61 -22.51 -25.77
N ARG A 38 2.83 -22.57 -26.27
CA ARG A 38 3.73 -23.70 -26.11
C ARG A 38 4.97 -23.34 -25.28
N GLY A 39 5.40 -24.31 -24.49
CA GLY A 39 6.67 -24.27 -23.79
C GLY A 39 7.80 -25.02 -24.53
N PRO A 40 8.97 -25.15 -23.91
CA PRO A 40 10.08 -25.93 -24.41
C PRO A 40 9.63 -27.38 -24.70
N GLY A 41 10.12 -27.90 -25.84
CA GLY A 41 9.70 -29.23 -26.30
C GLY A 41 8.32 -29.28 -26.95
N GLY A 42 7.68 -28.13 -27.22
CA GLY A 42 6.39 -28.05 -27.91
C GLY A 42 5.17 -28.42 -27.04
N VAL A 43 5.34 -28.56 -25.73
CA VAL A 43 4.26 -28.87 -24.78
C VAL A 43 3.35 -27.66 -24.62
N GLY A 44 2.03 -27.86 -24.69
CA GLY A 44 1.05 -26.80 -24.42
C GLY A 44 1.15 -26.28 -23.00
N LEU A 45 1.16 -24.96 -22.81
CA LEU A 45 1.25 -24.32 -21.52
C LEU A 45 -0.13 -23.85 -21.05
N PRO A 46 -0.73 -24.51 -20.03
CA PRO A 46 -1.97 -24.04 -19.42
C PRO A 46 -1.71 -22.84 -18.50
N GLY A 47 -2.73 -22.00 -18.33
CA GLY A 47 -2.64 -20.88 -17.39
C GLY A 47 -1.86 -19.66 -17.90
N ALA A 48 -1.36 -19.68 -19.14
CA ALA A 48 -0.70 -18.53 -19.73
C ALA A 48 -1.71 -17.41 -20.01
N ARG A 49 -1.41 -16.20 -19.56
CA ARG A 49 -2.17 -15.01 -19.94
C ARG A 49 -1.81 -14.62 -21.36
N VAL A 50 -2.78 -14.50 -22.22
CA VAL A 50 -2.60 -14.02 -23.59
C VAL A 50 -3.34 -12.71 -23.74
N THR A 51 -2.61 -11.64 -24.03
CA THR A 51 -3.11 -10.28 -24.16
C THR A 51 -3.01 -9.86 -25.62
N ALA A 52 -4.13 -9.48 -26.24
CA ALA A 52 -4.13 -8.82 -27.54
C ALA A 52 -4.05 -7.30 -27.31
N ARG A 53 -3.05 -6.64 -27.91
CA ARG A 53 -2.87 -5.19 -27.92
C ARG A 53 -3.17 -4.64 -29.29
N THR A 54 -3.81 -3.50 -29.38
CA THR A 54 -4.01 -2.78 -30.63
C THR A 54 -2.68 -2.24 -31.17
N ALA A 55 -2.67 -1.72 -32.40
CA ALA A 55 -1.49 -1.08 -32.98
C ALA A 55 -0.95 0.10 -32.14
N ASP A 56 -1.78 0.67 -31.31
CA ASP A 56 -1.43 1.76 -30.36
C ASP A 56 -1.01 1.21 -28.98
N ASP A 57 -0.62 -0.07 -28.90
CA ASP A 57 -0.15 -0.79 -27.69
C ASP A 57 -1.16 -0.80 -26.51
N GLN A 58 -2.44 -0.59 -26.78
CA GLN A 58 -3.47 -0.69 -25.77
C GLN A 58 -3.97 -2.13 -25.64
N PRO A 59 -4.07 -2.68 -24.40
CA PRO A 59 -4.64 -4.00 -24.19
C PRO A 59 -6.12 -3.99 -24.60
N ALA A 60 -6.45 -4.67 -25.69
CA ALA A 60 -7.83 -4.82 -26.14
C ALA A 60 -8.53 -5.92 -25.34
N VAL A 61 -7.84 -7.06 -25.12
CA VAL A 61 -8.39 -8.26 -24.47
C VAL A 61 -7.29 -9.10 -23.88
N SER A 62 -7.56 -9.71 -22.72
CA SER A 62 -6.74 -10.77 -22.15
C SER A 62 -7.57 -12.03 -21.93
N VAL A 63 -7.01 -13.19 -22.27
CA VAL A 63 -7.57 -14.52 -22.01
C VAL A 63 -6.49 -15.40 -21.37
N VAL A 64 -6.93 -16.52 -20.77
CA VAL A 64 -6.00 -17.52 -20.19
C VAL A 64 -6.06 -18.78 -21.03
N SER A 65 -4.91 -19.41 -21.32
CA SER A 65 -4.83 -20.65 -22.06
C SER A 65 -5.35 -21.84 -21.24
N GLY A 66 -6.08 -22.75 -21.91
CA GLY A 66 -6.62 -23.98 -21.33
C GLY A 66 -5.57 -25.09 -21.18
N GLU A 67 -6.00 -26.28 -20.75
CA GLU A 67 -5.15 -27.44 -20.41
C GLU A 67 -4.14 -27.85 -21.51
N SER A 68 -4.50 -27.70 -22.78
CA SER A 68 -3.61 -27.98 -23.92
C SER A 68 -2.76 -26.78 -24.35
N GLY A 69 -2.78 -25.69 -23.57
CA GLY A 69 -2.19 -24.42 -23.99
C GLY A 69 -3.04 -23.64 -24.99
N ALA A 70 -4.18 -24.19 -25.41
CA ALA A 70 -5.05 -23.54 -26.39
C ALA A 70 -5.74 -22.32 -25.80
N PHE A 71 -5.84 -21.23 -26.57
CA PHE A 71 -6.58 -20.05 -26.22
C PHE A 71 -7.44 -19.59 -27.39
N ARG A 72 -8.47 -18.80 -27.08
CA ARG A 72 -9.32 -18.17 -28.07
C ARG A 72 -9.73 -16.78 -27.61
N ILE A 73 -9.53 -15.80 -28.46
CA ILE A 73 -10.01 -14.44 -28.32
C ILE A 73 -11.09 -14.25 -29.37
N ASN A 74 -12.33 -14.00 -28.97
CA ASN A 74 -13.46 -13.74 -29.85
C ASN A 74 -13.74 -12.23 -29.91
N ASP A 75 -14.53 -11.83 -30.88
CA ASP A 75 -15.09 -10.48 -31.00
C ASP A 75 -14.04 -9.38 -31.13
N LEU A 76 -12.87 -9.68 -31.77
CA LEU A 76 -11.86 -8.69 -32.12
C LEU A 76 -12.34 -7.86 -33.31
N GLU A 77 -12.16 -6.57 -33.25
CA GLU A 77 -12.36 -5.70 -34.41
C GLU A 77 -11.31 -6.02 -35.48
N PRO A 78 -11.66 -5.99 -36.80
CA PRO A 78 -10.67 -6.19 -37.83
C PRO A 78 -9.53 -5.18 -37.74
N GLY A 79 -8.29 -5.69 -37.74
CA GLY A 79 -7.09 -4.85 -37.55
C GLY A 79 -5.85 -5.63 -37.27
N ALA A 80 -4.73 -4.94 -37.09
CA ALA A 80 -3.45 -5.52 -36.68
C ALA A 80 -3.30 -5.46 -35.16
N TYR A 81 -2.92 -6.59 -34.57
CA TYR A 81 -2.72 -6.71 -33.12
C TYR A 81 -1.31 -7.20 -32.82
N SER A 82 -0.78 -6.76 -31.68
CA SER A 82 0.35 -7.39 -31.02
C SER A 82 -0.21 -8.37 -29.98
N ILE A 83 0.17 -9.64 -30.05
CA ILE A 83 -0.32 -10.67 -29.15
C ILE A 83 0.81 -11.09 -28.24
N GLU A 84 0.66 -10.80 -26.95
CA GLU A 84 1.63 -11.12 -25.91
C GLU A 84 1.13 -12.31 -25.08
N GLY A 85 1.99 -13.31 -24.87
CA GLY A 85 1.73 -14.43 -23.99
C GLY A 85 2.67 -14.41 -22.80
N GLU A 86 2.13 -14.45 -21.58
CA GLU A 86 2.88 -14.44 -20.32
C GLU A 86 2.49 -15.64 -19.46
N LEU A 87 3.46 -16.28 -18.85
CA LEU A 87 3.25 -17.30 -17.83
C LEU A 87 4.39 -17.24 -16.82
N HIS A 88 4.06 -17.26 -15.55
CA HIS A 88 5.08 -17.29 -14.50
C HIS A 88 6.06 -18.47 -14.71
N GLY A 89 7.36 -18.17 -14.71
CA GLY A 89 8.41 -19.15 -15.01
C GLY A 89 8.75 -19.30 -16.51
N PHE A 90 8.19 -18.42 -17.37
CA PHE A 90 8.48 -18.39 -18.79
C PHE A 90 8.77 -16.96 -19.26
N HIS A 91 9.63 -16.81 -20.30
CA HIS A 91 9.78 -15.53 -20.98
C HIS A 91 8.51 -15.18 -21.73
N PRO A 92 8.02 -13.93 -21.62
CA PRO A 92 6.93 -13.46 -22.47
C PRO A 92 7.27 -13.64 -23.96
N ALA A 93 6.30 -14.07 -24.73
CA ALA A 93 6.43 -14.15 -26.18
C ALA A 93 5.45 -13.22 -26.85
N THR A 94 5.91 -12.43 -27.82
CA THR A 94 5.10 -11.47 -28.54
C THR A 94 5.06 -11.84 -30.03
N ALA A 95 3.85 -11.96 -30.57
CA ALA A 95 3.61 -12.02 -32.02
C ALA A 95 3.11 -10.64 -32.49
N ALA A 96 3.98 -9.88 -33.15
CA ALA A 96 3.67 -8.55 -33.64
C ALA A 96 2.90 -8.60 -34.97
N ALA A 97 2.04 -7.59 -35.21
CA ALA A 97 1.32 -7.37 -36.46
C ALA A 97 0.43 -8.53 -36.91
N VAL A 98 -0.22 -9.20 -35.98
CA VAL A 98 -1.19 -10.28 -36.29
C VAL A 98 -2.45 -9.64 -36.85
N ALA A 99 -2.74 -9.90 -38.14
CA ALA A 99 -3.94 -9.40 -38.80
C ALA A 99 -5.16 -10.24 -38.38
N VAL A 100 -6.22 -9.57 -37.95
CA VAL A 100 -7.51 -10.17 -37.67
C VAL A 100 -8.52 -9.64 -38.71
N ASP A 101 -9.05 -10.54 -39.54
CA ASP A 101 -10.04 -10.21 -40.57
C ASP A 101 -11.45 -10.27 -40.02
N SER A 102 -12.39 -9.54 -40.66
CA SER A 102 -13.82 -9.60 -40.36
C SER A 102 -14.39 -11.00 -40.65
N ALA A 103 -15.13 -11.56 -39.70
CA ALA A 103 -15.70 -12.92 -39.76
C ALA A 103 -14.66 -14.06 -39.93
N GLY A 104 -13.35 -13.77 -39.85
CA GLY A 104 -12.25 -14.73 -39.97
C GLY A 104 -11.80 -15.34 -38.65
N VAL A 105 -11.10 -16.49 -38.74
CA VAL A 105 -10.39 -17.09 -37.60
C VAL A 105 -8.90 -17.05 -37.89
N THR A 106 -8.18 -16.14 -37.25
CA THR A 106 -6.73 -16.06 -37.34
C THR A 106 -6.09 -17.05 -36.39
N LYS A 107 -5.11 -17.83 -36.86
CA LYS A 107 -4.39 -18.82 -36.04
C LYS A 107 -2.97 -18.35 -35.74
N ILE A 108 -2.57 -18.44 -34.48
CA ILE A 108 -1.19 -18.14 -34.05
C ILE A 108 -0.67 -19.20 -33.08
N GLU A 109 0.65 -19.27 -32.98
CA GLU A 109 1.33 -20.05 -31.97
C GLU A 109 2.28 -19.11 -31.22
N LEU A 110 2.20 -19.09 -29.90
CA LEU A 110 3.10 -18.37 -29.03
C LEU A 110 4.03 -19.38 -28.35
N SER A 111 5.30 -19.34 -28.68
CA SER A 111 6.31 -20.20 -28.05
C SER A 111 6.98 -19.44 -26.93
N LEU A 112 6.60 -19.73 -25.68
CA LEU A 112 7.27 -19.24 -24.50
C LEU A 112 8.48 -20.17 -24.25
N SER A 113 9.67 -19.63 -24.28
CA SER A 113 10.82 -20.34 -23.74
C SER A 113 10.63 -20.41 -22.22
N SER A 114 10.93 -21.57 -21.60
CA SER A 114 11.04 -21.56 -20.15
C SER A 114 12.03 -20.46 -19.85
N ALA A 115 11.69 -19.58 -18.93
CA ALA A 115 12.68 -18.78 -18.28
C ALA A 115 13.66 -19.80 -17.71
N THR A 116 14.62 -20.20 -18.55
CA THR A 116 15.77 -20.89 -18.03
C THR A 116 16.30 -19.94 -17.01
N PHE A 117 16.49 -20.43 -15.80
CA PHE A 117 17.02 -19.65 -14.68
C PHE A 117 18.27 -18.81 -15.05
N HIS A 118 18.82 -18.96 -16.23
CA HIS A 118 19.91 -18.18 -16.77
C HIS A 118 19.52 -16.79 -17.28
N ASP A 119 18.33 -16.60 -17.82
CA ASP A 119 17.92 -15.31 -18.41
C ASP A 119 17.06 -14.47 -17.47
N THR A 120 16.33 -15.12 -16.53
CA THR A 120 15.68 -14.43 -15.41
C THR A 120 16.65 -14.04 -14.29
N MET A 121 17.89 -14.49 -14.32
CA MET A 121 18.94 -14.00 -13.40
C MET A 121 19.25 -12.51 -13.60
N LEU A 122 18.79 -11.90 -14.68
CA LEU A 122 19.28 -10.60 -15.09
C LEU A 122 18.53 -9.39 -14.54
N VAL A 123 17.29 -9.48 -14.03
CA VAL A 123 16.55 -8.24 -13.77
C VAL A 123 15.79 -8.20 -12.46
N GLU A 124 15.34 -9.30 -11.88
CA GLU A 124 14.48 -9.24 -10.70
C GLU A 124 14.80 -10.33 -9.68
N SER A 125 15.93 -10.19 -9.02
CA SER A 125 16.24 -11.03 -7.87
C SER A 125 15.30 -10.78 -6.67
N GLU A 126 14.47 -9.77 -6.75
CA GLU A 126 13.39 -9.47 -5.80
C GLU A 126 12.08 -9.20 -6.53
N SER A 127 11.59 -10.16 -7.31
CA SER A 127 10.21 -10.05 -7.80
C SER A 127 9.27 -9.86 -6.61
N PRO A 128 8.41 -8.83 -6.62
CA PRO A 128 7.42 -8.65 -5.58
C PRO A 128 6.57 -9.91 -5.48
N ARG A 129 6.28 -10.37 -4.26
CA ARG A 129 5.45 -11.56 -4.08
C ARG A 129 4.01 -11.34 -4.47
N ASP A 130 3.56 -10.12 -4.35
CA ASP A 130 2.26 -9.66 -4.80
C ASP A 130 2.38 -8.25 -5.37
N SER A 131 1.63 -7.96 -6.40
CA SER A 131 1.52 -6.63 -6.99
C SER A 131 0.07 -6.23 -7.14
N MET A 132 -0.17 -4.93 -7.15
CA MET A 132 -1.45 -4.33 -7.51
C MET A 132 -1.23 -3.40 -8.68
N GLU A 133 -1.81 -3.73 -9.81
CA GLU A 133 -1.70 -2.95 -11.03
C GLU A 133 -2.58 -1.69 -10.98
N ALA A 134 -2.22 -0.67 -11.74
CA ALA A 134 -3.01 0.56 -11.84
C ALA A 134 -4.47 0.30 -12.26
N SER A 135 -4.74 -0.74 -13.05
CA SER A 135 -6.10 -1.16 -13.41
C SER A 135 -6.90 -1.62 -12.20
N GLU A 136 -6.30 -2.43 -11.32
CA GLU A 136 -6.95 -2.88 -10.07
C GLU A 136 -7.23 -1.72 -9.12
N LEU A 137 -6.28 -0.76 -9.01
CA LEU A 137 -6.47 0.47 -8.24
C LEU A 137 -7.69 1.26 -8.75
N ARG A 138 -7.77 1.49 -10.06
CA ARG A 138 -8.88 2.21 -10.69
C ARG A 138 -10.21 1.46 -10.62
N GLU A 139 -10.19 0.13 -10.63
CA GLU A 139 -11.39 -0.70 -10.48
C GLU A 139 -11.84 -0.86 -9.02
N SER A 140 -11.09 -0.35 -8.07
CA SER A 140 -11.49 -0.33 -6.66
C SER A 140 -12.41 0.86 -6.37
N ALA A 141 -13.28 0.75 -5.36
CA ALA A 141 -14.01 1.89 -4.82
C ALA A 141 -13.18 2.67 -3.79
N ALA A 142 -11.90 2.38 -3.69
CA ALA A 142 -10.99 2.96 -2.70
C ALA A 142 -10.75 4.45 -2.96
N ARG A 143 -10.62 5.21 -1.89
CA ARG A 143 -10.37 6.65 -1.91
C ARG A 143 -8.89 6.99 -1.80
N ASP A 144 -8.10 6.08 -1.23
CA ASP A 144 -6.66 6.19 -1.11
C ASP A 144 -5.96 4.83 -1.27
N LEU A 145 -4.63 4.88 -1.31
CA LEU A 145 -3.80 3.70 -1.53
C LEU A 145 -3.91 2.69 -0.39
N GLY A 146 -4.00 3.13 0.86
CA GLY A 146 -4.17 2.24 2.02
C GLY A 146 -5.47 1.43 1.94
N GLU A 147 -6.57 2.06 1.54
CA GLU A 147 -7.85 1.39 1.31
C GLU A 147 -7.80 0.42 0.11
N ALA A 148 -7.12 0.79 -0.97
CA ALA A 148 -6.95 -0.08 -2.12
C ALA A 148 -6.13 -1.34 -1.78
N LEU A 149 -5.00 -1.16 -1.10
CA LEU A 149 -4.12 -2.25 -0.70
C LEU A 149 -4.75 -3.23 0.28
N SER A 150 -5.71 -2.80 1.11
CA SER A 150 -6.42 -3.69 2.04
C SER A 150 -7.25 -4.79 1.35
N ARG A 151 -7.35 -4.76 0.02
CA ARG A 151 -7.98 -5.82 -0.79
C ARG A 151 -7.00 -6.96 -1.11
N LYS A 152 -5.69 -6.77 -0.87
CA LYS A 152 -4.67 -7.80 -1.05
C LYS A 152 -4.57 -8.72 0.17
N PRO A 153 -4.28 -10.01 -0.02
CA PRO A 153 -4.13 -10.97 1.07
C PRO A 153 -3.04 -10.53 2.06
N GLY A 154 -3.32 -10.60 3.35
CA GLY A 154 -2.37 -10.23 4.38
C GLY A 154 -2.13 -8.74 4.54
N VAL A 155 -2.95 -7.92 3.90
CA VAL A 155 -2.94 -6.46 4.01
C VAL A 155 -4.27 -5.98 4.59
N TRP A 156 -4.20 -5.09 5.56
CA TRP A 156 -5.36 -4.42 6.16
C TRP A 156 -5.10 -2.92 6.22
N LYS A 157 -6.10 -2.15 6.62
CA LYS A 157 -5.99 -0.71 6.82
C LYS A 157 -6.38 -0.31 8.22
N VAL A 158 -5.77 0.74 8.75
CA VAL A 158 -6.27 1.48 9.90
C VAL A 158 -7.13 2.61 9.37
N ARG A 159 -8.45 2.52 9.55
CA ARG A 159 -9.35 3.60 9.14
C ARG A 159 -9.30 4.75 10.13
N LYS A 160 -8.97 5.93 9.64
CA LYS A 160 -8.93 7.17 10.42
C LYS A 160 -10.04 8.13 10.04
N GLY A 161 -10.46 8.12 8.80
CA GLY A 161 -11.48 8.99 8.24
C GLY A 161 -11.87 8.60 6.82
N GLY A 162 -12.21 9.58 6.00
CA GLY A 162 -12.55 9.42 4.59
C GLY A 162 -11.36 9.05 3.72
N ILE A 163 -10.14 9.42 4.13
CA ILE A 163 -8.86 9.25 3.42
C ILE A 163 -7.72 9.11 4.44
N ALA A 164 -6.48 8.95 3.98
CA ALA A 164 -5.27 8.79 4.79
C ALA A 164 -5.28 7.54 5.68
N ASN A 165 -5.72 6.42 5.11
CA ASN A 165 -5.73 5.13 5.79
C ASN A 165 -4.31 4.53 5.84
N ASP A 166 -3.86 4.15 7.03
CA ASP A 166 -2.55 3.53 7.21
C ASP A 166 -2.59 2.03 6.87
N VAL A 167 -1.49 1.49 6.36
CA VAL A 167 -1.40 0.10 5.92
C VAL A 167 -0.91 -0.80 7.05
N VAL A 168 -1.54 -1.97 7.19
CA VAL A 168 -1.11 -3.05 8.07
C VAL A 168 -0.71 -4.24 7.21
N LEU A 169 0.47 -4.79 7.41
CA LEU A 169 1.00 -5.92 6.66
C LEU A 169 1.35 -7.07 7.62
N ARG A 170 0.68 -8.21 7.49
CA ARG A 170 0.86 -9.39 8.37
C ARG A 170 0.67 -9.12 9.87
N GLY A 171 -0.11 -8.09 10.25
CA GLY A 171 -0.27 -7.66 11.63
C GLY A 171 0.75 -6.62 12.10
N PHE A 172 1.81 -6.39 11.34
CA PHE A 172 2.75 -5.27 11.55
C PHE A 172 2.18 -3.98 10.98
N ARG A 173 2.49 -2.87 11.62
CA ARG A 173 1.94 -1.55 11.27
C ARG A 173 2.91 -0.43 11.58
N ALA A 174 2.52 0.76 11.18
CA ALA A 174 3.28 1.97 11.45
C ALA A 174 4.74 1.82 10.97
N ASP A 175 5.69 2.01 11.87
CA ASP A 175 7.12 2.03 11.57
C ASP A 175 7.71 0.62 11.35
N ASP A 176 6.92 -0.44 11.61
CA ASP A 176 7.26 -1.83 11.26
C ASP A 176 7.07 -2.14 9.77
N VAL A 177 6.39 -1.26 8.99
CA VAL A 177 6.18 -1.41 7.54
C VAL A 177 6.85 -0.25 6.81
N THR A 178 7.78 -0.58 5.91
CA THR A 178 8.44 0.44 5.08
C THR A 178 7.62 0.70 3.80
N VAL A 179 7.33 1.97 3.52
CA VAL A 179 6.70 2.40 2.27
C VAL A 179 7.70 3.25 1.48
N LEU A 180 7.90 2.89 0.22
CA LEU A 180 8.72 3.62 -0.74
C LEU A 180 7.88 4.09 -1.92
N ILE A 181 8.31 5.17 -2.56
CA ILE A 181 7.79 5.64 -3.84
C ILE A 181 8.99 5.72 -4.80
N ASP A 182 8.99 4.90 -5.86
CA ASP A 182 10.11 4.73 -6.78
C ASP A 182 11.46 4.42 -6.06
N GLY A 183 11.39 3.69 -4.95
CA GLY A 183 12.54 3.38 -4.12
C GLY A 183 12.98 4.50 -3.17
N ALA A 184 12.38 5.69 -3.24
CA ALA A 184 12.61 6.80 -2.31
C ALA A 184 11.77 6.63 -1.03
N ARG A 185 12.36 6.90 0.13
CA ARG A 185 11.64 6.90 1.41
C ARG A 185 10.75 8.13 1.51
N VAL A 186 9.55 7.92 2.05
CA VAL A 186 8.62 8.98 2.43
C VAL A 186 8.19 8.74 3.88
N ALA A 187 8.20 9.78 4.68
CA ALA A 187 7.74 9.73 6.07
C ALA A 187 6.67 10.79 6.31
N GLY A 188 5.62 10.43 7.03
CA GLY A 188 4.64 11.41 7.52
C GLY A 188 5.24 12.33 8.58
N ALA A 189 4.67 13.52 8.73
CA ALA A 189 5.07 14.52 9.73
C ALA A 189 4.26 14.38 11.03
N CYS A 190 3.01 13.94 10.97
CA CYS A 190 2.13 13.84 12.13
C CYS A 190 2.59 12.77 13.13
N PRO A 191 2.88 13.10 14.40
CA PRO A 191 3.22 12.11 15.41
C PRO A 191 2.11 11.06 15.66
N ASN A 192 0.87 11.37 15.31
CA ASN A 192 -0.29 10.45 15.38
C ASN A 192 -0.57 9.73 14.07
N ARG A 193 0.35 9.85 13.06
CA ARG A 193 0.23 9.23 11.74
C ARG A 193 -1.09 9.54 11.03
N MET A 194 -1.54 10.79 11.09
CA MET A 194 -2.69 11.26 10.32
C MET A 194 -2.36 11.28 8.81
N ASP A 195 -1.09 11.42 8.49
CA ASP A 195 -0.49 11.44 7.16
C ASP A 195 0.45 10.23 6.93
N PRO A 196 -0.06 8.99 6.88
CA PRO A 196 0.80 7.82 6.67
C PRO A 196 1.50 7.90 5.30
N PRO A 197 2.68 7.29 5.12
CA PRO A 197 3.46 7.39 3.87
C PRO A 197 2.67 7.06 2.59
N ALA A 198 1.71 6.13 2.66
CA ALA A 198 0.85 5.77 1.54
C ALA A 198 -0.15 6.88 1.14
N PHE A 199 -0.34 7.91 1.96
CA PHE A 199 -1.20 9.05 1.65
C PHE A 199 -0.58 10.03 0.66
N HIS A 200 0.75 10.14 0.65
CA HIS A 200 1.51 11.15 -0.10
C HIS A 200 1.69 10.84 -1.59
N ILE A 201 0.76 10.09 -2.19
CA ILE A 201 0.76 9.77 -3.62
C ILE A 201 -0.66 9.65 -4.15
N ASP A 202 -0.89 10.13 -5.35
CA ASP A 202 -2.17 10.00 -6.07
C ASP A 202 -2.24 8.73 -6.93
N PHE A 203 -3.42 8.11 -7.05
CA PHE A 203 -3.64 6.96 -7.93
C PHE A 203 -3.29 7.23 -9.40
N ALA A 204 -3.48 8.47 -9.86
CA ALA A 204 -3.16 8.84 -11.23
C ALA A 204 -1.66 8.79 -11.54
N GLU A 205 -0.80 8.91 -10.51
CA GLU A 205 0.65 8.73 -10.64
C GLU A 205 1.07 7.27 -10.73
N VAL A 206 0.28 6.34 -10.16
CA VAL A 206 0.70 4.96 -9.92
C VAL A 206 0.60 4.12 -11.19
N ASP A 207 1.66 3.36 -11.47
CA ASP A 207 1.70 2.26 -12.44
C ASP A 207 1.33 0.95 -11.76
N ARG A 208 2.04 0.61 -10.68
CA ARG A 208 1.78 -0.56 -9.85
C ARG A 208 2.27 -0.37 -8.42
N VAL A 209 1.81 -1.21 -7.53
CA VAL A 209 2.32 -1.29 -6.16
C VAL A 209 2.88 -2.69 -5.92
N GLU A 210 4.11 -2.75 -5.48
CA GLU A 210 4.85 -3.97 -5.17
C GLU A 210 4.79 -4.22 -3.67
N ILE A 211 4.30 -5.39 -3.26
CA ILE A 211 4.17 -5.79 -1.87
C ILE A 211 5.14 -6.93 -1.59
N SER A 212 5.95 -6.76 -0.58
CA SER A 212 7.02 -7.69 -0.21
C SER A 212 7.00 -7.95 1.28
N PRO A 213 6.42 -9.06 1.71
CA PRO A 213 6.45 -9.44 3.13
C PRO A 213 7.88 -9.73 3.64
N SER A 214 8.09 -9.65 4.94
CA SER A 214 9.39 -9.50 5.62
C SER A 214 10.47 -10.55 5.36
N THR A 215 10.13 -11.76 4.97
CA THR A 215 11.14 -12.82 4.84
C THR A 215 12.11 -12.58 3.69
N GLY A 216 13.27 -12.03 4.00
CA GLY A 216 14.43 -12.05 3.10
C GLY A 216 14.69 -10.79 2.31
N ARG A 217 14.07 -9.65 2.60
CA ARG A 217 14.31 -8.42 1.84
C ARG A 217 15.39 -7.55 2.48
N MET A 218 16.54 -7.49 1.80
CA MET A 218 17.70 -6.70 2.25
C MET A 218 17.80 -5.35 1.53
N LYS A 219 16.80 -4.98 0.72
CA LYS A 219 16.85 -3.78 -0.13
C LYS A 219 16.74 -2.47 0.64
N ALA A 220 15.97 -2.46 1.72
CA ALA A 220 15.77 -1.26 2.54
C ALA A 220 15.88 -1.61 4.02
N GLN A 221 16.37 -0.66 4.82
CA GLN A 221 16.47 -0.77 6.27
C GLN A 221 15.07 -0.68 6.93
N GLY A 222 14.90 -1.36 8.06
CA GLY A 222 13.87 -1.02 9.04
C GLY A 222 12.49 -1.62 8.81
N SER A 223 12.39 -2.78 8.15
CA SER A 223 11.10 -3.41 7.90
C SER A 223 10.96 -4.75 8.63
N LEU A 224 10.19 -4.79 9.71
CA LEU A 224 9.80 -6.06 10.34
C LEU A 224 8.65 -6.73 9.59
N GLY A 225 7.60 -5.97 9.25
CA GLY A 225 6.39 -6.46 8.59
C GLY A 225 6.53 -6.61 7.08
N GLY A 226 7.47 -5.91 6.45
CA GLY A 226 7.67 -5.95 5.02
C GLY A 226 7.76 -4.58 4.36
N LEU A 227 7.91 -4.61 3.04
CA LEU A 227 8.12 -3.45 2.18
C LEU A 227 6.96 -3.29 1.20
N ILE A 228 6.47 -2.07 1.05
CA ILE A 228 5.55 -1.64 -0.01
C ILE A 228 6.28 -0.62 -0.86
N ASN A 229 6.46 -0.89 -2.16
CA ASN A 229 7.07 0.05 -3.09
C ASN A 229 6.04 0.47 -4.13
N VAL A 230 5.71 1.75 -4.17
CA VAL A 230 4.83 2.33 -5.17
C VAL A 230 5.66 2.73 -6.37
N VAL A 231 5.41 2.10 -7.50
CA VAL A 231 6.07 2.39 -8.76
C VAL A 231 5.19 3.34 -9.57
N THR A 232 5.76 4.43 -10.00
CA THR A 232 5.02 5.45 -10.75
C THR A 232 5.09 5.23 -12.27
N LYS A 233 4.12 5.78 -12.98
CA LYS A 233 4.01 5.70 -14.45
C LYS A 233 5.26 6.27 -15.12
N LYS A 234 5.73 5.58 -16.16
CA LYS A 234 6.75 6.06 -17.09
C LYS A 234 6.12 6.56 -18.41
N PRO A 235 6.73 7.52 -19.10
CA PRO A 235 6.27 7.91 -20.42
C PRO A 235 6.50 6.77 -21.43
N GLY A 236 5.49 6.48 -22.26
CA GLY A 236 5.62 5.56 -23.40
C GLY A 236 6.17 6.27 -24.64
N ALA A 237 6.49 5.50 -25.70
CA ALA A 237 6.94 6.06 -26.98
C ALA A 237 5.82 6.83 -27.69
N GLY A 238 6.12 8.00 -28.24
CA GLY A 238 5.12 8.88 -28.87
C GLY A 238 4.29 9.71 -27.86
N LEU A 239 3.23 10.29 -28.34
CA LEU A 239 2.33 11.13 -27.53
C LEU A 239 1.21 10.28 -26.92
N HIS A 240 1.08 10.33 -25.61
CA HIS A 240 -0.01 9.67 -24.85
C HIS A 240 -0.69 10.66 -23.92
N ALA A 241 -1.99 10.52 -23.79
CA ALA A 241 -2.79 11.27 -22.82
C ALA A 241 -3.78 10.32 -22.13
N ASP A 242 -3.92 10.45 -20.81
CA ASP A 242 -4.89 9.73 -20.00
C ASP A 242 -5.69 10.78 -19.21
N VAL A 243 -6.99 10.85 -19.42
CA VAL A 243 -7.90 11.73 -18.68
C VAL A 243 -8.93 10.86 -18.01
N SER A 244 -9.13 11.05 -16.71
CA SER A 244 -10.10 10.29 -15.92
C SER A 244 -10.89 11.22 -15.01
N ALA A 245 -12.17 10.94 -14.84
CA ALA A 245 -13.00 11.58 -13.84
C ALA A 245 -13.79 10.53 -13.09
N VAL A 246 -13.72 10.57 -11.76
CA VAL A 246 -14.53 9.72 -10.88
C VAL A 246 -15.53 10.61 -10.16
N ALA A 247 -16.80 10.23 -10.17
CA ALA A 247 -17.84 10.85 -9.37
C ALA A 247 -18.57 9.78 -8.55
N GLY A 248 -18.96 10.09 -7.32
CA GLY A 248 -19.56 9.09 -6.45
C GLY A 248 -20.47 9.66 -5.36
N SER A 249 -20.93 8.76 -4.50
CA SER A 249 -21.71 9.10 -3.31
C SER A 249 -20.95 10.11 -2.45
N TRP A 250 -21.69 10.91 -1.68
CA TRP A 250 -21.19 11.95 -0.78
C TRP A 250 -20.38 13.03 -1.49
N ASN A 251 -20.83 13.42 -2.69
CA ASN A 251 -20.19 14.42 -3.54
C ASN A 251 -18.71 14.12 -3.84
N MET A 252 -18.34 12.84 -3.88
CA MET A 252 -16.98 12.45 -4.26
C MET A 252 -16.72 12.85 -5.72
N VAL A 253 -15.63 13.59 -5.95
CA VAL A 253 -15.17 14.03 -7.27
C VAL A 253 -13.64 13.91 -7.35
N ASN A 254 -13.15 13.11 -8.32
CA ASN A 254 -11.71 12.87 -8.51
C ASN A 254 -11.34 12.94 -9.99
N PRO A 255 -11.20 14.12 -10.61
CA PRO A 255 -10.65 14.28 -11.95
C PRO A 255 -9.12 14.15 -11.93
N SER A 256 -8.56 13.59 -12.98
CA SER A 256 -7.12 13.55 -13.23
C SER A 256 -6.80 13.62 -14.71
N ALA A 257 -5.63 14.16 -15.03
CA ALA A 257 -5.11 14.18 -16.39
C ALA A 257 -3.60 13.95 -16.37
N THR A 258 -3.12 13.10 -17.26
CA THR A 258 -1.70 12.83 -17.47
C THR A 258 -1.39 12.96 -18.96
N LEU A 259 -0.32 13.66 -19.29
CA LEU A 259 0.19 13.81 -20.66
C LEU A 259 1.63 13.33 -20.68
N SER A 260 2.01 12.53 -21.67
CA SER A 260 3.39 12.11 -21.85
C SER A 260 3.80 12.09 -23.32
N TYR A 261 5.10 12.27 -23.52
CA TYR A 261 5.73 12.14 -24.83
C TYR A 261 7.08 11.43 -24.67
N GLY A 262 7.30 10.39 -25.48
CA GLY A 262 8.57 9.69 -25.56
C GLY A 262 9.16 9.79 -26.97
N GLY A 263 10.34 10.39 -27.06
CA GLY A 263 11.19 10.41 -28.25
C GLY A 263 12.31 9.37 -28.13
N GLU A 264 13.29 9.45 -29.03
CA GLU A 264 14.40 8.47 -29.12
C GLU A 264 15.37 8.57 -27.93
N HIS A 265 15.64 9.78 -27.43
CA HIS A 265 16.59 10.02 -26.32
C HIS A 265 16.00 10.79 -25.15
N PHE A 266 14.77 11.23 -25.27
CA PHE A 266 14.13 12.07 -24.27
C PHE A 266 12.66 11.71 -24.12
N ALA A 267 12.21 11.62 -22.89
CA ALA A 267 10.78 11.43 -22.62
C ALA A 267 10.33 12.31 -21.42
N VAL A 268 9.09 12.77 -21.49
CA VAL A 268 8.50 13.62 -20.46
C VAL A 268 7.07 13.12 -20.13
N LEU A 269 6.72 13.20 -18.86
CA LEU A 269 5.38 12.97 -18.36
C LEU A 269 5.03 14.07 -17.38
N GLY A 270 3.82 14.61 -17.46
CA GLY A 270 3.26 15.53 -16.49
C GLY A 270 1.80 15.21 -16.22
N GLY A 271 1.34 15.47 -15.01
CA GLY A 271 -0.04 15.21 -14.65
C GLY A 271 -0.51 16.07 -13.48
N ILE A 272 -1.83 16.12 -13.35
CA ILE A 272 -2.56 16.82 -12.29
C ILE A 272 -3.73 15.95 -11.83
N SER A 273 -4.11 16.09 -10.57
CA SER A 273 -5.33 15.50 -10.03
C SER A 273 -5.94 16.37 -8.94
N HIS A 274 -7.23 16.18 -8.74
CA HIS A 274 -7.98 16.72 -7.61
C HIS A 274 -8.82 15.61 -7.01
N ARG A 275 -8.91 15.54 -5.67
CA ARG A 275 -9.74 14.59 -4.94
C ARG A 275 -10.48 15.31 -3.84
N SER A 276 -11.81 15.21 -3.83
CA SER A 276 -12.64 15.76 -2.76
C SER A 276 -13.84 14.87 -2.47
N SER A 277 -14.33 14.91 -1.25
CA SER A 277 -15.57 14.24 -0.83
C SER A 277 -16.08 14.85 0.46
N LYS A 278 -17.38 14.80 0.66
CA LYS A 278 -17.98 15.02 1.97
C LYS A 278 -17.84 13.82 2.89
N ALA A 279 -18.17 13.99 4.18
CA ALA A 279 -18.25 12.89 5.12
C ALA A 279 -19.21 11.81 4.61
N PHE A 280 -18.79 10.56 4.70
CA PHE A 280 -19.61 9.44 4.29
C PHE A 280 -20.64 9.06 5.34
N GLU A 281 -21.73 8.44 4.90
CA GLU A 281 -22.74 7.79 5.71
C GLU A 281 -22.40 6.30 5.85
N ASP A 282 -22.62 5.73 7.03
CA ASP A 282 -22.54 4.28 7.23
C ASP A 282 -23.82 3.56 6.78
N GLY A 283 -23.89 2.23 6.94
CA GLY A 283 -25.06 1.45 6.55
C GLY A 283 -26.34 1.73 7.32
N SER A 284 -26.29 2.48 8.43
CA SER A 284 -27.46 2.97 9.17
C SER A 284 -27.93 4.36 8.71
N GLY A 285 -27.16 5.01 7.83
CA GLY A 285 -27.37 6.37 7.38
C GLY A 285 -26.78 7.43 8.31
N ALA A 286 -25.97 7.01 9.28
CA ALA A 286 -25.29 7.92 10.19
C ALA A 286 -24.04 8.52 9.52
N VAL A 287 -23.89 9.85 9.60
CA VAL A 287 -22.74 10.59 9.09
C VAL A 287 -21.71 10.74 10.20
N PHE A 288 -20.46 10.41 9.96
CA PHE A 288 -19.44 10.43 11.01
C PHE A 288 -19.22 11.83 11.64
N THR A 289 -19.50 12.91 10.93
CA THR A 289 -19.46 14.28 11.48
C THR A 289 -20.62 14.61 12.41
N GLU A 290 -21.72 13.88 12.34
CA GLU A 290 -22.86 14.03 13.24
C GLU A 290 -22.68 13.22 14.53
N GLU A 291 -22.10 12.01 14.43
CA GLU A 291 -21.93 11.08 15.54
C GLU A 291 -20.66 11.35 16.37
N ALA A 292 -19.56 11.76 15.73
CA ALA A 292 -18.33 12.09 16.43
C ALA A 292 -18.38 13.48 17.10
N ASN A 293 -17.32 13.85 17.80
CA ASN A 293 -17.23 15.10 18.58
C ASN A 293 -17.07 16.36 17.69
N TYR A 294 -17.83 16.46 16.60
CA TYR A 294 -17.81 17.61 15.69
C TYR A 294 -18.84 18.69 16.08
N LEU A 295 -18.51 19.95 15.75
CA LEU A 295 -19.47 21.05 15.80
C LEU A 295 -20.52 20.88 14.69
N PRO A 296 -21.76 21.38 14.87
CA PRO A 296 -22.78 21.34 13.83
C PRO A 296 -22.35 22.03 12.52
N SER A 297 -21.45 23.01 12.58
CA SER A 297 -20.86 23.67 11.40
C SER A 297 -20.02 22.75 10.52
N ALA A 298 -19.53 21.64 11.06
CA ALA A 298 -18.76 20.64 10.31
C ALA A 298 -19.64 19.62 9.58
N ALA A 299 -20.96 19.60 9.79
CA ALA A 299 -21.86 18.61 9.20
C ALA A 299 -21.86 18.65 7.66
N ASP A 300 -21.69 19.83 7.08
CA ASP A 300 -21.63 20.03 5.62
C ASP A 300 -20.19 20.30 5.10
N ALA A 301 -19.18 20.20 5.95
CA ALA A 301 -17.79 20.39 5.53
C ALA A 301 -17.33 19.25 4.59
N ASP A 302 -16.34 19.55 3.77
CA ASP A 302 -15.64 18.51 3.02
C ASP A 302 -14.85 17.63 4.02
N ALA A 303 -14.84 16.32 3.78
CA ALA A 303 -14.07 15.38 4.60
C ALA A 303 -12.60 15.37 4.19
N TYR A 304 -12.31 15.80 2.98
CA TYR A 304 -10.97 16.05 2.45
C TYR A 304 -11.03 16.81 1.14
N ASN A 305 -9.94 17.56 0.86
CA ASN A 305 -9.66 18.25 -0.39
C ASN A 305 -8.17 18.09 -0.68
N VAL A 306 -7.81 17.40 -1.77
CA VAL A 306 -6.42 17.07 -2.12
C VAL A 306 -6.15 17.42 -3.57
N ASN A 307 -5.12 18.22 -3.81
CA ASN A 307 -4.62 18.60 -5.13
C ASN A 307 -3.22 18.03 -5.32
N SER A 308 -2.93 17.47 -6.48
CA SER A 308 -1.61 16.93 -6.79
C SER A 308 -1.16 17.35 -8.19
N VAL A 309 0.15 17.62 -8.31
CA VAL A 309 0.82 17.87 -9.58
C VAL A 309 2.14 17.10 -9.60
N TRP A 310 2.47 16.50 -10.74
CA TRP A 310 3.72 15.78 -10.90
C TRP A 310 4.31 15.93 -12.29
N THR A 311 5.63 15.78 -12.38
CA THR A 311 6.37 15.75 -13.64
C THR A 311 7.53 14.76 -13.56
N ARG A 312 7.84 14.13 -14.69
CA ARG A 312 8.96 13.19 -14.84
C ARG A 312 9.67 13.43 -16.15
N LEU A 313 10.98 13.48 -16.10
CA LEU A 313 11.85 13.67 -17.23
C LEU A 313 12.78 12.45 -17.31
N TYR A 314 12.94 11.89 -18.51
CA TYR A 314 13.87 10.81 -18.80
C TYR A 314 14.79 11.23 -19.92
N PHE A 315 16.05 10.88 -19.80
CA PHE A 315 17.06 11.17 -20.79
C PHE A 315 17.99 9.96 -20.96
N GLU A 316 18.16 9.50 -22.19
CA GLU A 316 19.06 8.41 -22.59
C GLU A 316 20.22 8.99 -23.38
N PRO A 317 21.34 9.40 -22.72
CA PRO A 317 22.49 10.04 -23.38
C PRO A 317 23.26 9.09 -24.29
N ALA A 318 23.20 7.80 -24.03
CA ALA A 318 23.86 6.72 -24.79
C ALA A 318 23.14 5.40 -24.51
N VAL A 319 23.39 4.41 -25.34
CA VAL A 319 22.84 3.05 -25.17
C VAL A 319 23.19 2.50 -23.78
N GLY A 320 22.19 1.99 -23.08
CA GLY A 320 22.33 1.43 -21.74
C GLY A 320 22.41 2.48 -20.61
N HIS A 321 22.33 3.78 -20.89
CA HIS A 321 22.35 4.83 -19.88
C HIS A 321 21.00 5.55 -19.81
N GLU A 322 20.34 5.54 -18.66
CA GLU A 322 19.11 6.28 -18.40
C GLU A 322 19.32 7.22 -17.21
N ILE A 323 18.95 8.47 -17.36
CA ILE A 323 18.85 9.47 -16.29
C ILE A 323 17.40 9.86 -16.16
N HIS A 324 16.88 9.92 -14.93
CA HIS A 324 15.54 10.44 -14.71
C HIS A 324 15.51 11.46 -13.57
N LEU A 325 14.58 12.41 -13.69
CA LEU A 325 14.27 13.40 -12.66
C LEU A 325 12.75 13.45 -12.51
N SER A 326 12.25 13.31 -11.31
CA SER A 326 10.83 13.45 -11.00
C SER A 326 10.61 14.44 -9.87
N TYR A 327 9.56 15.23 -9.99
CA TYR A 327 9.04 16.10 -8.93
C TYR A 327 7.54 15.89 -8.81
N ALA A 328 7.04 15.83 -7.58
CA ALA A 328 5.62 15.81 -7.28
C ALA A 328 5.33 16.66 -6.05
N ARG A 329 4.21 17.39 -6.10
CA ARG A 329 3.65 18.14 -4.98
C ARG A 329 2.21 17.70 -4.75
N GLN A 330 1.85 17.45 -3.50
CA GLN A 330 0.49 17.22 -3.03
C GLN A 330 0.16 18.25 -1.96
N GLU A 331 -1.00 18.88 -2.07
CA GLU A 331 -1.58 19.79 -1.07
C GLU A 331 -2.91 19.20 -0.62
N ALA A 332 -3.06 18.96 0.67
CA ALA A 332 -4.29 18.45 1.25
C ALA A 332 -4.78 19.37 2.36
N ASP A 333 -6.03 19.81 2.21
CA ASP A 333 -6.70 20.71 3.14
C ASP A 333 -7.92 20.02 3.74
N ASP A 334 -8.26 20.43 4.98
CA ASP A 334 -9.51 20.06 5.66
C ASP A 334 -9.77 18.55 5.76
N VAL A 335 -8.71 17.76 6.04
CA VAL A 335 -8.85 16.30 6.20
C VAL A 335 -9.40 15.96 7.57
N LEU A 336 -10.61 15.39 7.62
CA LEU A 336 -11.31 15.03 8.84
C LEU A 336 -10.93 13.63 9.36
N TYR A 337 -10.60 13.55 10.66
CA TYR A 337 -10.18 12.34 11.35
C TYR A 337 -11.08 12.01 12.54
N PRO A 338 -12.28 11.50 12.33
CA PRO A 338 -13.29 11.31 13.39
C PRO A 338 -12.85 10.40 14.54
N THR A 339 -11.89 9.51 14.32
CA THR A 339 -11.30 8.65 15.35
C THR A 339 -10.29 9.37 16.26
N LEU A 340 -9.86 10.57 15.89
CA LEU A 340 -8.86 11.37 16.61
C LEU A 340 -9.49 12.65 17.18
N MET A 341 -8.71 13.42 17.92
CA MET A 341 -9.19 14.64 18.60
C MET A 341 -9.01 15.90 17.77
N MET A 342 -8.26 15.83 16.67
CA MET A 342 -7.93 16.95 15.78
C MET A 342 -8.12 16.51 14.32
N ASP A 343 -8.23 17.50 13.45
CA ASP A 343 -8.31 17.34 12.00
C ASP A 343 -7.15 18.09 11.35
N ALA A 344 -6.65 17.63 10.20
CA ALA A 344 -5.62 18.35 9.49
C ALA A 344 -6.22 19.49 8.68
N ILE A 345 -5.67 20.68 8.85
CA ILE A 345 -6.02 21.86 8.05
C ILE A 345 -4.99 22.15 6.96
N VAL A 346 -3.80 21.53 7.04
CA VAL A 346 -2.75 21.54 6.03
C VAL A 346 -2.03 20.20 6.09
N ASP A 347 -1.78 19.60 4.93
CA ASP A 347 -0.85 18.49 4.73
C ASP A 347 -0.21 18.63 3.35
N ASP A 348 0.93 19.29 3.31
CA ASP A 348 1.67 19.57 2.09
C ASP A 348 2.88 18.64 1.97
N THR A 349 3.02 18.04 0.80
CA THR A 349 4.12 17.11 0.50
C THR A 349 4.85 17.52 -0.77
N ASP A 350 6.17 17.64 -0.69
CA ASP A 350 7.07 17.78 -1.82
C ASP A 350 7.96 16.55 -1.95
N ARG A 351 8.07 15.97 -3.15
CA ARG A 351 8.92 14.82 -3.45
C ARG A 351 9.77 15.09 -4.69
N LEU A 352 11.09 15.02 -4.54
CA LEU A 352 12.07 15.12 -5.62
C LEU A 352 12.88 13.83 -5.67
N VAL A 353 12.97 13.21 -6.84
CA VAL A 353 13.78 11.99 -7.06
C VAL A 353 14.60 12.16 -8.32
N ALA A 354 15.89 11.87 -8.23
CA ALA A 354 16.81 11.78 -9.35
C ALA A 354 17.39 10.36 -9.41
N GLY A 355 17.40 9.76 -10.57
CA GLY A 355 17.92 8.42 -10.77
C GLY A 355 18.85 8.33 -11.96
N TYR A 356 19.78 7.38 -11.86
CA TYR A 356 20.68 6.97 -12.93
C TYR A 356 20.69 5.45 -13.01
N ARG A 357 20.58 4.95 -14.22
CA ARG A 357 20.68 3.53 -14.54
C ARG A 357 21.69 3.34 -15.65
N TYR A 358 22.54 2.34 -15.48
CA TYR A 358 23.48 1.88 -16.50
C TYR A 358 23.38 0.36 -16.63
N ASP A 359 23.06 -0.10 -17.84
CA ASP A 359 22.97 -1.50 -18.21
C ASP A 359 24.01 -1.74 -19.33
N PRO A 360 25.24 -2.21 -19.02
CA PRO A 360 26.27 -2.45 -20.00
C PRO A 360 25.97 -3.67 -20.89
N ASP A 361 26.39 -3.60 -22.17
CA ASP A 361 26.31 -4.69 -23.11
C ASP A 361 27.31 -5.81 -22.77
N GLY A 362 27.05 -6.57 -21.71
CA GLY A 362 27.87 -7.70 -21.28
C GLY A 362 28.94 -7.32 -20.23
N GLY A 363 29.70 -8.32 -19.81
CA GLY A 363 30.72 -8.18 -18.75
C GLY A 363 30.28 -8.69 -17.38
N PHE A 364 31.12 -8.47 -16.38
CA PHE A 364 30.85 -8.91 -15.00
C PHE A 364 29.79 -8.04 -14.30
N MET A 365 29.83 -6.72 -14.54
CA MET A 365 28.79 -5.82 -14.10
C MET A 365 27.61 -5.90 -15.07
N ARG A 366 26.41 -6.16 -14.55
CA ARG A 366 25.19 -6.32 -15.35
C ARG A 366 24.29 -5.09 -15.28
N SER A 367 24.24 -4.44 -14.13
CA SER A 367 23.55 -3.17 -13.97
C SER A 367 24.16 -2.35 -12.84
N LEU A 368 24.03 -1.03 -12.96
CA LEU A 368 24.27 -0.07 -11.87
C LEU A 368 23.07 0.85 -11.80
N ARG A 369 22.51 1.00 -10.60
CA ARG A 369 21.40 1.91 -10.33
C ARG A 369 21.78 2.82 -9.19
N ALA A 370 21.55 4.11 -9.35
CA ALA A 370 21.73 5.09 -8.30
C ALA A 370 20.46 5.95 -8.22
N THR A 371 19.97 6.17 -7.00
CA THR A 371 18.80 7.03 -6.74
C THR A 371 19.18 8.01 -5.66
N ALA A 372 18.87 9.29 -5.86
CA ALA A 372 18.93 10.32 -4.85
C ALA A 372 17.55 10.94 -4.71
N TYR A 373 17.15 11.28 -3.49
CA TYR A 373 15.82 11.86 -3.22
C TYR A 373 15.84 12.89 -2.11
N ALA A 374 14.87 13.79 -2.17
CA ALA A 374 14.52 14.72 -1.11
C ALA A 374 13.01 14.76 -0.96
N THR A 375 12.49 14.61 0.26
CA THR A 375 11.07 14.71 0.58
C THR A 375 10.86 15.64 1.75
N GLN A 376 9.78 16.42 1.72
CA GLN A 376 9.33 17.23 2.82
C GLN A 376 7.84 17.07 2.99
N VAL A 377 7.38 16.98 4.24
CA VAL A 377 5.97 17.01 4.62
C VAL A 377 5.77 18.03 5.71
N ASP A 378 4.83 18.94 5.49
CA ASP A 378 4.37 19.94 6.45
C ASP A 378 2.94 19.65 6.83
N HIS A 379 2.68 19.41 8.12
CA HIS A 379 1.38 18.99 8.62
C HIS A 379 0.93 19.88 9.77
N TRP A 380 -0.27 20.46 9.66
CA TRP A 380 -0.89 21.22 10.74
C TRP A 380 -2.26 20.71 11.08
N MET A 381 -2.46 20.25 12.31
CA MET A 381 -3.72 19.75 12.81
C MET A 381 -4.24 20.60 13.97
N VAL A 382 -5.54 20.79 14.00
CA VAL A 382 -6.26 21.56 15.03
C VAL A 382 -7.61 20.93 15.37
N ASP A 383 -8.20 21.32 16.51
CA ASP A 383 -9.54 20.89 16.93
C ASP A 383 -10.62 21.93 16.61
N SER A 384 -10.40 22.83 15.66
CA SER A 384 -11.33 23.95 15.33
C SER A 384 -12.74 23.48 14.96
N ALA A 385 -12.85 22.31 14.32
CA ALA A 385 -14.13 21.69 13.96
C ALA A 385 -14.78 20.90 15.13
N ARG A 386 -14.16 20.85 16.31
CA ARG A 386 -14.58 20.01 17.44
C ARG A 386 -15.30 20.79 18.53
N LYS A 387 -16.22 20.13 19.24
CA LYS A 387 -16.91 20.69 20.42
C LYS A 387 -15.93 21.10 21.52
N THR A 388 -14.74 20.52 21.58
CA THR A 388 -13.68 20.87 22.52
C THR A 388 -13.10 22.26 22.29
N SER A 389 -13.21 22.84 21.09
CA SER A 389 -12.71 24.18 20.75
C SER A 389 -13.68 25.32 21.13
N ILE A 390 -14.89 25.02 21.58
CA ILE A 390 -15.87 26.05 21.94
C ILE A 390 -15.32 26.95 23.05
N GLY A 391 -15.30 28.27 22.81
CA GLY A 391 -14.78 29.26 23.74
C GLY A 391 -13.25 29.39 23.74
N ALA A 392 -12.54 28.67 22.90
CA ALA A 392 -11.09 28.81 22.75
C ALA A 392 -10.74 30.18 22.13
N PRO A 393 -9.76 30.93 22.72
CA PRO A 393 -9.47 32.30 22.27
C PRO A 393 -8.88 32.40 20.86
N ARG A 394 -8.43 31.27 20.29
CA ARG A 394 -7.81 31.20 18.93
C ARG A 394 -8.74 30.59 17.88
N GLY A 395 -9.97 30.25 18.21
CA GLY A 395 -10.86 29.45 17.35
C GLY A 395 -10.51 27.96 17.29
N TRP A 396 -9.46 27.53 18.02
CA TRP A 396 -9.08 26.15 18.28
C TRP A 396 -8.49 26.02 19.69
N GLY A 397 -8.78 24.92 20.38
CA GLY A 397 -8.31 24.66 21.75
C GLY A 397 -6.98 23.91 21.79
N MET A 398 -6.74 23.02 20.83
CA MET A 398 -5.51 22.25 20.68
C MET A 398 -5.03 22.28 19.23
N GLY A 399 -3.76 22.51 19.03
CA GLY A 399 -3.13 22.50 17.71
C GLY A 399 -1.73 21.91 17.76
N THR A 400 -1.36 21.16 16.72
CA THR A 400 -0.01 20.63 16.54
C THR A 400 0.45 20.96 15.12
N ASN A 401 1.64 21.55 15.03
CA ASN A 401 2.35 21.76 13.78
C ASN A 401 3.53 20.80 13.75
N ALA A 402 3.72 20.14 12.63
CA ALA A 402 4.78 19.14 12.46
C ALA A 402 5.39 19.22 11.06
N THR A 403 6.70 19.08 10.97
CA THR A 403 7.45 19.05 9.71
C THR A 403 8.43 17.89 9.73
N THR A 404 8.50 17.16 8.64
CA THR A 404 9.56 16.18 8.42
C THR A 404 10.26 16.44 7.09
N ARG A 405 11.59 16.35 7.10
CA ARG A 405 12.44 16.47 5.91
C ARG A 405 13.34 15.26 5.82
N MET A 406 13.45 14.70 4.64
CA MET A 406 14.31 13.55 4.39
C MET A 406 15.11 13.75 3.11
N ILE A 407 16.41 13.51 3.19
CA ILE A 407 17.32 13.50 2.05
C ILE A 407 18.07 12.18 2.09
N GLY A 408 18.15 11.49 0.96
CA GLY A 408 18.84 10.22 0.92
C GLY A 408 19.16 9.73 -0.47
N GLY A 409 19.72 8.55 -0.53
CA GLY A 409 19.99 7.87 -1.78
C GLY A 409 20.41 6.43 -1.60
N THR A 410 20.34 5.71 -2.71
CA THR A 410 20.75 4.30 -2.82
C THR A 410 21.64 4.14 -4.02
N VAL A 411 22.61 3.24 -3.91
CA VAL A 411 23.40 2.74 -5.05
C VAL A 411 23.33 1.23 -5.00
N GLU A 412 22.96 0.61 -6.11
CA GLU A 412 22.89 -0.84 -6.27
C GLU A 412 23.68 -1.25 -7.52
N ALA A 413 24.56 -2.23 -7.37
CA ALA A 413 25.31 -2.80 -8.48
C ALA A 413 25.10 -4.32 -8.55
N GLU A 414 24.74 -4.81 -9.74
CA GLU A 414 24.63 -6.24 -10.03
C GLU A 414 25.94 -6.73 -10.68
N LEU A 415 26.64 -7.60 -9.96
CA LEU A 415 27.96 -8.11 -10.28
C LEU A 415 27.88 -9.65 -10.46
N GLY A 416 27.56 -10.10 -11.64
CA GLY A 416 27.29 -11.52 -11.89
C GLY A 416 26.17 -12.06 -11.01
N PRO A 417 26.43 -13.04 -10.11
CA PRO A 417 25.42 -13.61 -9.23
C PRO A 417 25.21 -12.80 -7.92
N VAL A 418 25.96 -11.72 -7.73
CA VAL A 418 25.94 -10.91 -6.52
C VAL A 418 25.34 -9.54 -6.80
N VAL A 419 24.44 -9.10 -5.96
CA VAL A 419 23.96 -7.71 -5.92
C VAL A 419 24.49 -7.07 -4.65
N VAL A 420 25.14 -5.93 -4.76
CA VAL A 420 25.61 -5.12 -3.64
C VAL A 420 24.84 -3.80 -3.60
N GLY A 421 24.47 -3.35 -2.42
CA GLY A 421 23.69 -2.15 -2.21
C GLY A 421 24.26 -1.26 -1.11
N LEU A 422 24.21 0.05 -1.31
CA LEU A 422 24.49 1.08 -0.33
C LEU A 422 23.24 1.97 -0.21
N GLU A 423 22.81 2.23 0.99
CA GLU A 423 21.73 3.18 1.32
C GLU A 423 22.24 4.17 2.35
N ALA A 424 22.01 5.46 2.11
CA ALA A 424 22.29 6.51 3.10
C ALA A 424 21.15 7.53 3.09
N TYR A 425 20.66 7.90 4.27
CA TYR A 425 19.68 8.98 4.38
C TYR A 425 19.78 9.68 5.72
N THR A 426 19.33 10.93 5.74
CA THR A 426 19.04 11.71 6.95
C THR A 426 17.57 12.10 6.98
N ARG A 427 16.96 12.09 8.16
CA ARG A 427 15.61 12.59 8.43
C ARG A 427 15.67 13.56 9.59
N ASN A 428 15.17 14.78 9.39
CA ASN A 428 14.87 15.70 10.48
C ASN A 428 13.35 15.69 10.71
N TRP A 429 12.94 15.61 11.99
CA TRP A 429 11.53 15.64 12.37
C TRP A 429 11.31 16.54 13.57
N ASP A 430 10.50 17.60 13.38
CA ASP A 430 10.10 18.54 14.43
C ASP A 430 8.58 18.59 14.56
N ALA A 431 8.07 18.60 15.80
CA ALA A 431 6.65 18.83 16.06
C ALA A 431 6.46 19.54 17.39
N TRP A 432 5.60 20.56 17.38
CA TRP A 432 5.18 21.23 18.60
C TRP A 432 3.66 21.29 18.74
N THR A 433 3.19 21.23 19.99
CA THR A 433 1.77 21.24 20.36
C THR A 433 1.49 22.40 21.30
N GLU A 434 0.36 23.08 21.10
CA GLU A 434 -0.18 24.10 21.97
C GLU A 434 -1.60 23.72 22.41
N MET A 435 -1.93 23.99 23.69
CA MET A 435 -3.26 23.76 24.27
C MET A 435 -3.75 25.08 24.87
N ALA A 436 -4.70 25.75 24.20
CA ALA A 436 -5.24 27.03 24.65
C ALA A 436 -6.06 26.85 25.94
N GLY A 437 -5.91 27.78 26.88
CA GLY A 437 -6.70 27.82 28.13
C GLY A 437 -6.34 26.77 29.17
N MET A 438 -5.35 25.92 28.94
CA MET A 438 -4.96 24.86 29.87
C MET A 438 -3.69 25.15 30.68
N GLY A 439 -3.12 26.36 30.55
CA GLY A 439 -1.91 26.76 31.26
C GLY A 439 -0.62 26.08 30.77
N TYR A 440 -0.68 25.30 29.70
CA TYR A 440 0.48 24.70 29.09
C TYR A 440 1.12 25.69 28.10
N MET A 441 2.43 25.89 28.24
CA MET A 441 3.23 26.53 27.21
C MET A 441 3.34 25.62 26.00
N ARG A 442 3.81 26.15 24.86
CA ARG A 442 4.18 25.34 23.71
C ARG A 442 5.10 24.18 24.14
N GLN A 443 4.78 22.97 23.72
CA GLN A 443 5.52 21.75 23.99
C GLN A 443 6.06 21.19 22.70
N PHE A 444 7.33 20.87 22.64
CA PHE A 444 7.95 20.17 21.51
C PHE A 444 7.63 18.67 21.67
N SER A 445 6.56 18.22 21.02
CA SER A 445 6.11 16.83 21.09
C SER A 445 7.08 15.88 20.36
N ILE A 446 7.74 16.34 19.30
CA ILE A 446 8.95 15.74 18.70
C ILE A 446 9.99 16.86 18.73
N PRO A 447 11.04 16.75 19.56
CA PRO A 447 11.97 17.85 19.85
C PRO A 447 13.10 17.95 18.82
N ASP A 448 12.77 18.29 17.55
CA ASP A 448 13.74 18.48 16.47
C ASP A 448 14.75 17.33 16.40
N VAL A 449 14.25 16.17 16.00
CA VAL A 449 15.02 14.91 16.01
C VAL A 449 15.69 14.68 14.66
N ASP A 450 17.01 14.57 14.68
CA ASP A 450 17.79 14.10 13.54
C ASP A 450 17.99 12.59 13.61
N LEU A 451 17.80 11.94 12.48
CA LEU A 451 18.10 10.53 12.26
C LEU A 451 19.02 10.40 11.05
N ASP A 452 20.21 9.81 11.26
CA ASP A 452 21.16 9.50 10.20
C ASP A 452 21.30 7.98 10.06
N ALA A 453 21.17 7.47 8.85
CA ALA A 453 21.25 6.06 8.53
C ALA A 453 22.24 5.78 7.41
N LEU A 454 23.05 4.74 7.60
CA LEU A 454 23.96 4.19 6.59
C LEU A 454 23.84 2.67 6.60
N GLY A 455 23.48 2.08 5.46
CA GLY A 455 23.29 0.66 5.29
C GLY A 455 24.10 0.09 4.13
N LEU A 456 24.71 -1.06 4.34
CA LEU A 456 25.41 -1.85 3.32
C LEU A 456 24.74 -3.21 3.22
N SER A 457 24.42 -3.64 2.00
CA SER A 457 23.79 -4.93 1.73
C SER A 457 24.54 -5.71 0.64
N ALA A 458 24.46 -7.03 0.72
CA ALA A 458 24.90 -7.93 -0.32
C ALA A 458 23.93 -9.10 -0.41
N ARG A 459 23.63 -9.52 -1.64
CA ARG A 459 22.81 -10.68 -1.93
C ARG A 459 23.47 -11.52 -3.00
N TRP A 460 23.54 -12.81 -2.76
CA TRP A 460 24.04 -13.81 -3.69
C TRP A 460 22.92 -14.76 -4.06
N SER A 461 22.77 -15.03 -5.35
CA SER A 461 21.78 -15.95 -5.89
C SER A 461 22.44 -16.96 -6.81
N HIS A 462 22.15 -18.24 -6.60
CA HIS A 462 22.77 -19.33 -7.35
C HIS A 462 21.78 -20.47 -7.66
N LEU A 463 21.94 -21.03 -8.85
CA LEU A 463 21.20 -22.22 -9.26
C LEU A 463 21.98 -23.47 -8.80
N LEU A 464 21.53 -24.12 -7.71
CA LEU A 464 22.16 -25.33 -7.18
C LEU A 464 21.96 -26.54 -8.08
N ALA A 465 20.80 -26.62 -8.73
CA ALA A 465 20.41 -27.67 -9.67
C ALA A 465 19.39 -27.11 -10.66
N GLN A 466 19.10 -27.83 -11.74
CA GLN A 466 18.15 -27.36 -12.79
C GLN A 466 16.79 -26.88 -12.26
N ARG A 467 16.38 -27.31 -11.07
CA ARG A 467 15.09 -27.00 -10.44
C ARG A 467 15.22 -26.39 -9.06
N THR A 468 16.43 -26.02 -8.64
CA THR A 468 16.67 -25.53 -7.27
C THR A 468 17.50 -24.27 -7.29
N ARG A 469 16.91 -23.17 -6.84
CA ARG A 469 17.59 -21.88 -6.67
C ARG A 469 17.76 -21.58 -5.20
N MET A 470 18.92 -21.09 -4.83
CA MET A 470 19.23 -20.62 -3.47
C MET A 470 19.59 -19.13 -3.52
N GLU A 471 19.16 -18.41 -2.51
CA GLU A 471 19.49 -17.01 -2.31
C GLU A 471 19.92 -16.78 -0.86
N ILE A 472 21.01 -16.03 -0.67
CA ILE A 472 21.54 -15.63 0.63
C ILE A 472 21.71 -14.12 0.58
N GLY A 473 21.18 -13.43 1.58
CA GLY A 473 21.30 -11.99 1.74
C GLY A 473 21.84 -11.62 3.11
N GLY A 474 22.59 -10.53 3.16
CA GLY A 474 23.05 -9.92 4.41
C GLY A 474 23.02 -8.40 4.27
N ARG A 475 22.73 -7.73 5.39
CA ARG A 475 22.71 -6.28 5.48
C ARG A 475 23.22 -5.87 6.86
N ILE A 476 23.91 -4.75 6.93
CA ILE A 476 24.29 -4.09 8.19
C ILE A 476 23.95 -2.61 8.07
N ASP A 477 23.24 -2.10 9.08
CA ASP A 477 22.85 -0.70 9.18
C ASP A 477 23.45 -0.07 10.43
N ARG A 478 23.89 1.17 10.30
CA ARG A 478 24.23 2.05 11.42
C ARG A 478 23.25 3.21 11.41
N ILE A 479 22.49 3.35 12.50
CA ILE A 479 21.47 4.38 12.66
C ILE A 479 21.77 5.18 13.91
N SER A 480 21.82 6.49 13.77
CA SER A 480 22.00 7.45 14.87
C SER A 480 20.76 8.33 14.96
N THR A 481 20.19 8.48 16.15
CA THR A 481 19.08 9.39 16.42
C THR A 481 19.50 10.38 17.49
N THR A 482 19.23 11.67 17.29
CA THR A 482 19.57 12.73 18.24
C THR A 482 18.42 13.74 18.32
N ALA A 483 17.86 13.91 19.49
CA ALA A 483 16.88 14.94 19.81
C ALA A 483 17.61 16.20 20.29
N ASP A 484 17.11 17.40 19.91
CA ASP A 484 17.62 18.66 20.41
C ASP A 484 17.47 18.72 21.95
N SER A 485 18.59 18.83 22.66
CA SER A 485 18.64 18.79 24.11
C SER A 485 17.96 19.98 24.81
N GLU A 486 17.80 21.12 24.12
CA GLU A 486 17.11 22.30 24.65
C GLU A 486 15.58 22.17 24.51
N ARG A 487 15.12 21.46 23.50
CA ARG A 487 13.70 21.23 23.23
C ARG A 487 13.16 19.94 23.87
N ALA A 488 14.02 18.93 24.06
CA ALA A 488 13.65 17.66 24.65
C ALA A 488 13.17 17.80 26.10
N ASN A 489 12.03 17.23 26.42
CA ASN A 489 11.50 17.24 27.79
C ASN A 489 12.13 16.09 28.61
N VAL A 490 13.44 16.20 28.90
CA VAL A 490 14.19 15.21 29.66
C VAL A 490 13.60 14.97 31.07
N GLY A 491 12.85 15.95 31.61
CA GLY A 491 12.13 15.77 32.85
C GLY A 491 11.01 14.72 32.78
N LEU A 492 10.31 14.61 31.65
CA LEU A 492 9.37 13.53 31.41
C LEU A 492 10.06 12.18 31.25
N TYR A 493 11.17 12.11 30.50
CA TYR A 493 11.93 10.86 30.36
C TYR A 493 12.44 10.37 31.70
N TYR A 494 12.98 11.27 32.53
CA TYR A 494 13.46 10.91 33.87
C TYR A 494 12.32 10.49 34.81
N ALA A 495 11.17 11.16 34.73
CA ALA A 495 10.02 10.87 35.58
C ALA A 495 9.47 9.44 35.36
N TYR A 496 9.48 8.96 34.12
CA TYR A 496 8.85 7.70 33.76
C TYR A 496 9.82 6.57 33.40
N HIS A 497 11.05 6.90 32.97
CA HIS A 497 12.06 5.90 32.57
C HIS A 497 13.39 6.00 33.33
N GLY A 498 13.58 7.05 34.14
CA GLY A 498 14.83 7.23 34.91
C GLY A 498 16.02 7.65 34.05
N THR A 499 15.81 8.04 32.79
CA THR A 499 16.84 8.41 31.84
C THR A 499 16.72 9.88 31.43
N THR A 500 17.84 10.48 31.04
CA THR A 500 17.91 11.81 30.42
C THR A 500 18.54 11.78 29.03
N ASN A 501 18.64 10.59 28.44
CA ASN A 501 19.25 10.40 27.14
C ASN A 501 18.45 11.12 26.05
N THR A 502 19.18 11.81 25.16
CA THR A 502 18.62 12.49 23.98
C THR A 502 19.24 11.99 22.68
N SER A 503 20.14 11.00 22.75
CA SER A 503 20.77 10.43 21.57
C SER A 503 21.01 8.94 21.72
N ARG A 504 20.97 8.22 20.60
CA ARG A 504 21.29 6.80 20.53
C ARG A 504 21.84 6.42 19.16
N THR A 505 22.79 5.49 19.16
CA THR A 505 23.29 4.87 17.92
C THR A 505 23.14 3.36 18.03
N ASP A 506 22.52 2.76 17.03
CA ASP A 506 22.31 1.32 16.91
C ASP A 506 23.07 0.80 15.69
N VAL A 507 23.56 -0.45 15.77
CA VAL A 507 24.13 -1.19 14.63
C VAL A 507 23.34 -2.47 14.45
N GLU A 508 22.74 -2.64 13.27
CA GLU A 508 21.66 -3.60 13.04
C GLU A 508 22.03 -4.57 11.91
N PRO A 509 22.58 -5.75 12.22
CA PRO A 509 22.79 -6.80 11.24
C PRO A 509 21.48 -7.52 10.91
N SER A 510 21.18 -7.68 9.63
CA SER A 510 20.06 -8.45 9.09
C SER A 510 20.58 -9.56 8.18
N PHE A 511 19.84 -10.65 8.07
CA PHE A 511 20.21 -11.81 7.27
C PHE A 511 18.99 -12.45 6.64
N SER A 512 19.15 -13.04 5.46
CA SER A 512 18.13 -13.84 4.79
C SER A 512 18.72 -15.05 4.08
N PHE A 513 17.94 -16.10 4.08
CA PHE A 513 18.17 -17.31 3.31
C PHE A 513 16.86 -17.74 2.66
N ARG A 514 16.90 -18.08 1.38
CA ARG A 514 15.74 -18.60 0.66
C ARG A 514 16.17 -19.73 -0.29
N ILE A 515 15.34 -20.75 -0.38
CA ILE A 515 15.47 -21.82 -1.35
C ILE A 515 14.12 -21.99 -2.08
N ASN A 516 14.18 -22.08 -3.39
CA ASN A 516 13.03 -22.37 -4.24
C ASN A 516 13.32 -23.69 -4.97
N HIS A 517 12.36 -24.61 -4.96
CA HIS A 517 12.50 -25.92 -5.61
C HIS A 517 11.24 -26.30 -6.37
N ASP A 518 11.39 -26.56 -7.66
CA ASP A 518 10.29 -27.08 -8.48
C ASP A 518 10.19 -28.60 -8.30
N LEU A 519 9.23 -29.01 -7.48
CA LEU A 519 8.92 -30.44 -7.23
C LEU A 519 8.45 -31.14 -8.51
N SER A 520 7.69 -30.42 -9.33
CA SER A 520 7.24 -30.83 -10.65
C SER A 520 7.06 -29.62 -11.55
N SER A 521 6.63 -29.80 -12.81
CA SER A 521 6.25 -28.70 -13.71
C SER A 521 5.10 -27.83 -13.19
N ASN A 522 4.33 -28.35 -12.23
CA ASN A 522 3.10 -27.74 -11.74
C ASN A 522 3.14 -27.39 -10.25
N LEU A 523 4.23 -27.74 -9.56
CA LEU A 523 4.31 -27.58 -8.10
C LEU A 523 5.68 -27.05 -7.71
N THR A 524 5.70 -25.84 -7.16
CA THR A 524 6.90 -25.18 -6.62
C THR A 524 6.77 -25.06 -5.11
N LEU A 525 7.82 -25.45 -4.40
CA LEU A 525 7.99 -25.26 -2.97
C LEU A 525 9.10 -24.24 -2.74
N ALA A 526 8.84 -23.25 -1.90
CA ALA A 526 9.87 -22.31 -1.47
C ALA A 526 9.89 -22.23 0.06
N GLY A 527 11.10 -22.13 0.61
CA GLY A 527 11.31 -21.94 2.05
C GLY A 527 12.27 -20.80 2.31
N GLY A 528 12.04 -20.05 3.39
CA GLY A 528 12.89 -18.92 3.77
C GLY A 528 13.11 -18.84 5.26
N LEU A 529 14.29 -18.35 5.64
CA LEU A 529 14.65 -17.94 7.00
C LEU A 529 15.13 -16.50 6.95
N SER A 530 14.79 -15.70 7.93
CA SER A 530 15.23 -14.31 7.99
C SER A 530 15.47 -13.86 9.42
N ARG A 531 16.37 -12.90 9.55
CA ARG A 531 16.56 -12.06 10.72
C ARG A 531 16.55 -10.61 10.23
N THR A 532 15.60 -9.83 10.70
CA THR A 532 15.45 -8.41 10.36
C THR A 532 15.43 -7.56 11.61
N VAL A 533 15.93 -6.35 11.51
CA VAL A 533 16.03 -5.41 12.64
C VAL A 533 15.53 -4.05 12.19
N ARG A 534 14.85 -3.31 13.07
CA ARG A 534 14.57 -1.90 12.87
C ARG A 534 14.99 -1.04 14.04
N SER A 535 15.38 0.19 13.81
CA SER A 535 15.54 1.18 14.89
C SER A 535 14.18 1.68 15.35
N PRO A 536 13.94 1.86 16.66
CA PRO A 536 12.77 2.59 17.14
C PRO A 536 12.71 4.01 16.56
N ASP A 537 11.50 4.43 16.17
CA ASP A 537 11.24 5.74 15.59
C ASP A 537 11.42 6.88 16.61
N ALA A 538 11.59 8.12 16.12
CA ALA A 538 11.73 9.28 16.98
C ALA A 538 10.54 9.51 17.92
N ARG A 539 9.32 9.15 17.50
CA ARG A 539 8.13 9.19 18.37
C ARG A 539 8.22 8.16 19.49
N GLU A 540 8.67 6.96 19.21
CA GLU A 540 8.82 5.89 20.20
C GLU A 540 9.88 6.23 21.25
N ARG A 541 10.95 6.93 20.84
CA ARG A 541 12.05 7.31 21.73
C ARG A 541 11.87 8.68 22.38
N TYR A 542 11.49 9.72 21.63
CA TYR A 542 11.64 11.11 22.09
C TYR A 542 10.35 11.91 22.17
N PHE A 543 9.18 11.28 21.90
CA PHE A 543 7.91 11.99 22.06
C PHE A 543 7.74 12.48 23.50
N ALA A 544 7.25 13.70 23.69
CA ALA A 544 7.02 14.26 25.02
C ALA A 544 5.86 15.26 25.05
N LEU A 545 4.75 14.87 25.69
CA LEU A 545 3.58 15.73 25.81
C LEU A 545 2.93 15.58 27.18
N LYS A 546 2.88 16.67 27.94
CA LYS A 546 2.09 16.78 29.16
C LYS A 546 0.61 16.97 28.79
N ARG A 547 -0.25 16.14 29.37
CA ARG A 547 -1.69 16.16 29.11
C ARG A 547 -2.48 16.08 30.41
N MET A 548 -3.76 16.47 30.39
CA MET A 548 -4.64 16.19 31.52
C MET A 548 -4.94 14.70 31.61
N GLY A 549 -4.80 14.14 32.83
CA GLY A 549 -5.13 12.76 33.15
C GLY A 549 -4.07 11.71 32.86
N GLY A 550 -3.03 12.04 32.11
CA GLY A 550 -1.90 11.15 31.81
C GLY A 550 -1.00 11.72 30.73
N ASP A 551 0.31 11.74 30.99
CA ASP A 551 1.30 12.21 30.01
C ASP A 551 1.46 11.20 28.88
N TRP A 552 2.02 11.63 27.75
CA TRP A 552 2.44 10.76 26.67
C TRP A 552 3.93 10.98 26.43
N VAL A 553 4.70 9.91 26.59
CA VAL A 553 6.17 10.01 26.68
C VAL A 553 6.80 8.87 25.89
N GLY A 554 7.80 9.18 25.07
CA GLY A 554 8.67 8.19 24.44
C GLY A 554 9.67 7.61 25.46
N ASN A 555 10.30 6.53 25.08
CA ASN A 555 11.34 5.89 25.89
C ASN A 555 12.70 5.94 25.15
N PRO A 556 13.61 6.86 25.52
CA PRO A 556 14.92 6.99 24.85
C PRO A 556 15.77 5.73 24.85
N ASP A 557 15.54 4.82 25.81
CA ASP A 557 16.36 3.61 26.01
C ASP A 557 15.80 2.38 25.28
N LEU A 558 14.78 2.52 24.44
CA LEU A 558 14.24 1.42 23.65
C LEU A 558 15.33 0.75 22.81
N ALA A 559 15.43 -0.57 22.96
CA ALA A 559 16.28 -1.40 22.10
C ALA A 559 15.62 -1.60 20.71
N PRO A 560 16.43 -1.79 19.65
CA PRO A 560 15.93 -2.21 18.36
C PRO A 560 15.21 -3.56 18.42
N PRO A 561 13.95 -3.69 17.99
CA PRO A 561 13.29 -4.96 17.87
C PRO A 561 13.91 -5.81 16.75
N VAL A 562 14.04 -7.10 17.01
CA VAL A 562 14.68 -8.09 16.16
C VAL A 562 13.68 -9.19 15.82
N ALA A 563 13.24 -9.27 14.56
CA ALA A 563 12.39 -10.36 14.09
C ALA A 563 13.23 -11.49 13.48
N THR A 564 13.04 -12.70 13.98
CA THR A 564 13.60 -13.93 13.41
C THR A 564 12.46 -14.81 12.94
N GLY A 565 12.41 -15.09 11.64
CA GLY A 565 11.27 -15.72 11.01
C GLY A 565 11.61 -16.87 10.09
N ALA A 566 10.61 -17.71 9.87
CA ALA A 566 10.60 -18.78 8.87
C ALA A 566 9.32 -18.71 8.05
N GLU A 567 9.43 -19.02 6.78
CA GLU A 567 8.32 -19.03 5.84
C GLU A 567 8.39 -20.22 4.90
N LEU A 568 7.22 -20.75 4.55
CA LEU A 568 7.03 -21.80 3.57
C LEU A 568 5.94 -21.39 2.58
N ASP A 569 6.28 -21.42 1.30
CA ASP A 569 5.36 -21.14 0.20
C ASP A 569 5.17 -22.38 -0.66
N LEU A 570 3.93 -22.68 -0.98
CA LEU A 570 3.53 -23.71 -1.92
C LEU A 570 2.76 -23.05 -3.07
N THR A 571 3.25 -23.17 -4.28
CA THR A 571 2.55 -22.70 -5.47
C THR A 571 2.21 -23.90 -6.36
N TRP A 572 0.93 -24.05 -6.66
CA TRP A 572 0.41 -25.13 -7.50
C TRP A 572 -0.37 -24.56 -8.68
N THR A 573 0.02 -25.00 -9.88
CA THR A 573 -0.65 -24.65 -11.13
C THR A 573 -1.35 -25.91 -11.67
N ALA A 574 -2.63 -25.85 -11.98
CA ALA A 574 -3.37 -26.96 -12.56
C ALA A 574 -4.35 -26.47 -13.61
N GLY A 575 -4.18 -26.89 -14.85
CA GLY A 575 -4.99 -26.41 -15.97
C GLY A 575 -4.96 -24.89 -16.06
N ALA A 576 -6.11 -24.24 -15.95
CA ALA A 576 -6.25 -22.79 -15.95
C ALA A 576 -6.31 -22.19 -14.53
N GLY A 577 -5.81 -22.90 -13.52
CA GLY A 577 -5.85 -22.49 -12.12
C GLY A 577 -4.47 -22.31 -11.50
N LEU A 578 -4.37 -21.36 -10.58
CA LEU A 578 -3.22 -21.09 -9.72
C LEU A 578 -3.68 -21.09 -8.26
N LEU A 579 -2.96 -21.80 -7.40
CA LEU A 579 -3.13 -21.77 -5.95
C LEU A 579 -1.79 -21.50 -5.30
N THR A 580 -1.74 -20.52 -4.41
CA THR A 580 -0.56 -20.24 -3.58
C THR A 580 -0.98 -20.30 -2.12
N ALA A 581 -0.23 -21.04 -1.32
CA ALA A 581 -0.39 -21.10 0.13
C ALA A 581 0.94 -20.70 0.78
N THR A 582 0.88 -19.76 1.70
CA THR A 582 2.03 -19.28 2.48
C THR A 582 1.76 -19.50 3.95
N ALA A 583 2.67 -20.13 4.66
CA ALA A 583 2.67 -20.23 6.11
C ALA A 583 3.95 -19.58 6.66
N TRP A 584 3.83 -18.80 7.71
CA TRP A 584 4.97 -18.08 8.29
C TRP A 584 4.88 -17.99 9.80
N THR A 585 6.03 -17.82 10.43
CA THR A 585 6.16 -17.59 11.87
C THR A 585 7.34 -16.66 12.12
N GLU A 586 7.18 -15.72 13.05
CA GLU A 586 8.20 -14.75 13.44
C GLU A 586 8.22 -14.59 14.96
N ARG A 587 9.39 -14.74 15.56
CA ARG A 587 9.67 -14.32 16.91
C ARG A 587 10.30 -12.93 16.84
N VAL A 588 9.76 -11.99 17.60
CA VAL A 588 10.27 -10.62 17.70
C VAL A 588 10.79 -10.40 19.10
N ASP A 589 12.11 -10.44 19.25
CA ASP A 589 12.77 -10.10 20.51
C ASP A 589 12.74 -8.57 20.64
N GLY A 590 12.17 -8.07 21.73
CA GLY A 590 12.06 -6.63 22.00
C GLY A 590 11.04 -5.89 21.13
N PHE A 591 9.92 -6.50 20.77
CA PHE A 591 8.80 -5.81 20.10
C PHE A 591 8.41 -4.53 20.86
N VAL A 592 8.24 -3.40 20.15
CA VAL A 592 7.91 -2.12 20.78
C VAL A 592 6.41 -2.06 21.08
N LEU A 593 6.08 -2.20 22.36
CA LEU A 593 4.70 -2.16 22.85
C LEU A 593 4.38 -0.82 23.53
N LEU A 594 3.23 -0.25 23.20
CA LEU A 594 2.64 0.85 23.97
C LEU A 594 2.00 0.32 25.27
N TYR A 595 2.27 0.95 26.39
CA TYR A 595 1.69 0.57 27.69
C TYR A 595 1.52 1.77 28.63
N ASN A 596 0.97 1.54 29.84
CA ASN A 596 0.79 2.57 30.85
C ASN A 596 1.86 2.43 31.95
N GLN A 597 2.80 3.39 32.00
CA GLN A 597 3.88 3.43 32.98
C GLN A 597 3.49 4.29 34.20
N GLN A 598 3.69 3.76 35.40
CA GLN A 598 3.63 4.57 36.63
C GLN A 598 4.86 5.48 36.71
N ARG A 599 4.69 6.71 37.24
CA ARG A 599 5.81 7.60 37.48
C ARG A 599 6.74 7.02 38.54
N ILE A 600 8.01 6.84 38.18
CA ILE A 600 9.03 6.26 39.06
C ILE A 600 9.86 7.31 39.80
N ASN A 601 10.00 8.52 39.25
CA ASN A 601 10.76 9.60 39.85
C ASN A 601 9.91 10.87 40.01
N MET A 602 10.09 11.56 41.16
CA MET A 602 9.46 12.86 41.40
C MET A 602 10.24 13.95 40.67
N VAL A 603 9.56 14.63 39.72
CA VAL A 603 10.15 15.72 38.93
C VAL A 603 9.27 16.95 39.07
N PRO A 604 9.83 18.14 39.41
CA PRO A 604 9.06 19.38 39.45
C PRO A 604 8.31 19.63 38.13
N GLY A 605 7.02 19.97 38.21
CA GLY A 605 6.20 20.23 37.02
C GLY A 605 5.72 19.00 36.24
N VAL A 606 6.00 17.76 36.71
CA VAL A 606 5.38 16.53 36.24
C VAL A 606 4.35 16.07 37.26
N MET A 607 3.08 16.36 37.01
CA MET A 607 2.00 16.16 37.98
C MET A 607 1.31 14.82 37.85
N ASN A 608 1.25 14.25 36.64
CA ASN A 608 0.54 13.00 36.39
C ASN A 608 1.24 11.81 37.05
N PRO A 609 0.48 10.90 37.69
CA PRO A 609 1.03 9.69 38.31
C PRO A 609 1.40 8.62 37.29
N ARG A 610 0.95 8.76 36.04
CA ARG A 610 1.16 7.78 34.95
C ARG A 610 1.32 8.46 33.59
N ALA A 611 1.98 7.75 32.69
CA ALA A 611 2.09 8.11 31.29
C ALA A 611 1.79 6.91 30.40
N GLN A 612 1.29 7.19 29.21
CA GLN A 612 1.34 6.27 28.09
C GLN A 612 2.72 6.34 27.46
N THR A 613 3.37 5.21 27.29
CA THR A 613 4.75 5.14 26.84
C THR A 613 5.06 3.80 26.18
N TYR A 614 6.30 3.59 25.82
CA TYR A 614 6.75 2.41 25.09
C TYR A 614 7.76 1.59 25.89
N THR A 615 7.69 0.28 25.72
CA THR A 615 8.68 -0.69 26.23
C THR A 615 8.92 -1.80 25.22
N ASN A 616 10.01 -2.54 25.40
CA ASN A 616 10.28 -3.73 24.63
C ASN A 616 9.66 -4.95 25.33
N VAL A 617 8.94 -5.79 24.59
CA VAL A 617 8.41 -7.09 25.03
C VAL A 617 8.78 -8.15 24.01
N ASP A 618 8.92 -9.39 24.42
CA ASP A 618 9.08 -10.48 23.46
C ASP A 618 7.72 -10.88 22.88
N ALA A 619 7.68 -11.05 21.57
CA ALA A 619 6.46 -11.30 20.83
C ALA A 619 6.61 -12.44 19.82
N HIS A 620 5.50 -13.10 19.51
CA HIS A 620 5.45 -14.16 18.53
C HIS A 620 4.26 -13.97 17.59
N LEU A 621 4.54 -13.78 16.29
CA LEU A 621 3.54 -13.65 15.24
C LEU A 621 3.59 -14.89 14.33
N ARG A 622 2.43 -15.35 13.87
CA ARG A 622 2.32 -16.45 12.91
C ARG A 622 1.07 -16.29 12.05
N GLY A 623 1.14 -16.79 10.84
CA GLY A 623 0.01 -16.67 9.94
C GLY A 623 0.03 -17.66 8.80
N VAL A 624 -1.13 -17.73 8.16
CA VAL A 624 -1.34 -18.52 6.93
C VAL A 624 -2.15 -17.68 5.96
N SER A 625 -1.71 -17.62 4.71
CA SER A 625 -2.45 -17.01 3.60
C SER A 625 -2.64 -18.03 2.49
N VAL A 626 -3.83 -18.07 1.92
CA VAL A 626 -4.13 -18.86 0.74
C VAL A 626 -4.74 -17.95 -0.31
N THR A 627 -4.22 -18.01 -1.53
CA THR A 627 -4.74 -17.28 -2.68
C THR A 627 -4.97 -18.24 -3.83
N GLY A 628 -6.04 -18.05 -4.57
CA GLY A 628 -6.33 -18.88 -5.71
C GLY A 628 -7.03 -18.11 -6.82
N SER A 629 -6.75 -18.49 -8.05
CA SER A 629 -7.46 -18.02 -9.24
C SER A 629 -7.67 -19.15 -10.22
N ALA A 630 -8.79 -19.15 -10.91
CA ALA A 630 -9.08 -20.13 -11.95
C ALA A 630 -9.97 -19.52 -13.05
N ALA A 631 -9.64 -19.81 -14.30
CA ALA A 631 -10.55 -19.55 -15.40
C ALA A 631 -11.55 -20.72 -15.50
N LEU A 632 -12.84 -20.44 -15.24
CA LEU A 632 -13.93 -21.40 -15.34
C LEU A 632 -14.39 -21.57 -16.80
N SER A 633 -14.15 -20.56 -17.62
CA SER A 633 -14.35 -20.58 -19.07
C SER A 633 -13.50 -19.47 -19.72
N SER A 634 -13.57 -19.35 -21.05
CA SER A 634 -12.90 -18.25 -21.77
C SER A 634 -13.37 -16.85 -21.36
N ARG A 635 -14.48 -16.73 -20.63
CA ARG A 635 -15.07 -15.45 -20.22
C ARG A 635 -15.34 -15.34 -18.72
N LEU A 636 -15.23 -16.42 -17.98
CA LEU A 636 -15.59 -16.47 -16.56
C LEU A 636 -14.37 -16.90 -15.75
N SER A 637 -13.99 -16.10 -14.77
CA SER A 637 -12.92 -16.41 -13.83
C SER A 637 -13.37 -16.23 -12.38
N ILE A 638 -12.76 -16.98 -11.51
CA ILE A 638 -12.93 -16.88 -10.06
C ILE A 638 -11.58 -16.58 -9.41
N THR A 639 -11.55 -15.67 -8.47
CA THR A 639 -10.38 -15.39 -7.63
C THR A 639 -10.80 -15.39 -6.16
N GLY A 640 -9.95 -15.89 -5.29
CA GLY A 640 -10.24 -15.92 -3.87
C GLY A 640 -8.98 -15.85 -3.02
N SER A 641 -9.14 -15.35 -1.79
CA SER A 641 -8.07 -15.34 -0.80
C SER A 641 -8.64 -15.47 0.61
N ALA A 642 -7.83 -16.03 1.50
CA ALA A 642 -8.10 -16.08 2.93
C ALA A 642 -6.79 -15.90 3.68
N THR A 643 -6.81 -15.16 4.79
CA THR A 643 -5.64 -14.91 5.63
C THR A 643 -6.02 -15.01 7.10
N TYR A 644 -5.17 -15.68 7.87
CA TYR A 644 -5.23 -15.75 9.32
C TYR A 644 -3.90 -15.31 9.91
N VAL A 645 -3.94 -14.44 10.91
CA VAL A 645 -2.78 -13.98 11.66
C VAL A 645 -3.05 -14.10 13.16
N ARG A 646 -2.06 -14.47 13.92
CA ARG A 646 -2.08 -14.51 15.37
C ARG A 646 -0.80 -13.90 15.92
N GLY A 647 -0.92 -12.91 16.79
CA GLY A 647 0.16 -12.32 17.57
C GLY A 647 -0.01 -12.60 19.07
N THR A 648 1.06 -12.95 19.74
CA THR A 648 1.12 -13.09 21.20
C THR A 648 2.36 -12.40 21.73
N GLN A 649 2.32 -11.93 22.98
CA GLN A 649 3.44 -11.30 23.68
C GLN A 649 3.66 -11.95 25.04
N ASP A 650 4.89 -11.83 25.56
CA ASP A 650 5.20 -12.27 26.90
C ASP A 650 4.83 -11.19 27.92
N PRO A 651 4.11 -11.50 29.00
CA PRO A 651 3.77 -10.56 30.05
C PRO A 651 5.01 -10.04 30.78
N ILE A 652 4.95 -8.77 31.24
CA ILE A 652 5.94 -8.16 32.14
C ILE A 652 5.17 -7.58 33.34
N GLU A 653 4.91 -8.44 34.34
CA GLU A 653 4.05 -8.10 35.48
C GLU A 653 4.57 -6.88 36.27
N GLU A 654 5.89 -6.69 36.35
CA GLU A 654 6.50 -5.54 37.03
C GLU A 654 6.17 -4.20 36.35
N LEU A 655 5.83 -4.21 35.06
CA LEU A 655 5.40 -3.06 34.31
C LEU A 655 3.87 -2.94 34.21
N GLY A 656 3.13 -3.91 34.79
CA GLY A 656 1.68 -3.96 34.69
C GLY A 656 1.19 -4.41 33.31
N ILE A 657 2.00 -5.18 32.58
CA ILE A 657 1.66 -5.82 31.32
C ILE A 657 1.30 -7.27 31.61
N TYR A 658 0.00 -7.57 31.58
CA TYR A 658 -0.54 -8.91 31.87
C TYR A 658 -1.09 -9.60 30.63
N SER A 659 -1.50 -8.82 29.62
CA SER A 659 -2.04 -9.35 28.37
C SER A 659 -1.01 -10.19 27.63
N THR A 660 -1.43 -11.37 27.18
CA THR A 660 -0.65 -12.23 26.27
C THR A 660 -1.02 -12.04 24.80
N ASP A 661 -2.00 -11.18 24.51
CA ASP A 661 -2.43 -10.84 23.17
C ASP A 661 -1.81 -9.50 22.74
N ILE A 662 -1.13 -9.46 21.58
CA ILE A 662 -0.65 -8.21 21.00
C ILE A 662 -1.87 -7.38 20.56
N PRO A 663 -1.91 -6.07 20.88
CA PRO A 663 -3.03 -5.22 20.48
C PRO A 663 -3.14 -5.05 18.96
N GLU A 664 -4.36 -4.86 18.48
CA GLU A 664 -4.67 -4.58 17.08
C GLU A 664 -4.16 -5.66 16.12
N MET A 665 -4.40 -6.95 16.47
CA MET A 665 -4.16 -8.04 15.54
C MET A 665 -5.36 -8.23 14.59
N PRO A 666 -5.11 -8.50 13.29
CA PRO A 666 -6.20 -8.65 12.34
C PRO A 666 -7.05 -9.89 12.63
N PRO A 667 -8.37 -9.82 12.43
CA PRO A 667 -9.21 -11.01 12.39
C PRO A 667 -8.91 -11.86 11.16
N VAL A 668 -9.34 -13.13 11.17
CA VAL A 668 -9.36 -13.92 9.93
C VAL A 668 -10.20 -13.18 8.90
N SER A 669 -9.68 -13.04 7.69
CA SER A 669 -10.34 -12.32 6.60
C SER A 669 -10.27 -13.08 5.29
N GLY A 670 -11.21 -12.80 4.40
CA GLY A 670 -11.24 -13.42 3.09
C GLY A 670 -12.01 -12.63 2.06
N ARG A 671 -11.70 -12.93 0.80
CA ARG A 671 -12.28 -12.34 -0.38
C ARG A 671 -12.57 -13.41 -1.42
N LEU A 672 -13.70 -13.30 -2.13
CA LEU A 672 -14.05 -14.15 -3.26
C LEU A 672 -14.67 -13.28 -4.34
N ALA A 673 -14.16 -13.34 -5.56
CA ALA A 673 -14.68 -12.59 -6.70
C ALA A 673 -14.95 -13.52 -7.89
N LEU A 674 -16.07 -13.30 -8.53
CA LEU A 674 -16.46 -13.94 -9.77
C LEU A 674 -16.55 -12.86 -10.85
N ARG A 675 -15.73 -12.98 -11.89
CA ARG A 675 -15.62 -12.01 -12.98
C ARG A 675 -16.00 -12.65 -14.30
N TRP A 676 -16.96 -12.05 -14.98
CA TRP A 676 -17.26 -12.31 -16.37
C TRP A 676 -16.73 -11.18 -17.24
N GLN A 677 -16.05 -11.47 -18.33
CA GLN A 677 -15.49 -10.47 -19.23
C GLN A 677 -15.45 -10.93 -20.69
N ASN A 678 -15.57 -9.96 -21.57
CA ASN A 678 -15.26 -10.10 -23.00
C ASN A 678 -14.33 -8.93 -23.43
N THR A 679 -14.17 -8.69 -24.75
CA THR A 679 -13.30 -7.63 -25.30
C THR A 679 -13.68 -6.22 -24.86
N LYS A 680 -14.95 -5.94 -24.62
CA LYS A 680 -15.46 -4.57 -24.36
C LYS A 680 -16.09 -4.42 -22.98
N PHE A 681 -16.59 -5.49 -22.39
CA PHE A 681 -17.39 -5.42 -21.15
C PHE A 681 -16.85 -6.40 -20.11
N PHE A 682 -16.86 -5.97 -18.85
CA PHE A 682 -16.71 -6.85 -17.71
C PHE A 682 -17.82 -6.61 -16.66
N ALA A 683 -18.13 -7.65 -15.92
CA ALA A 683 -18.93 -7.59 -14.71
C ALA A 683 -18.29 -8.48 -13.63
N GLU A 684 -18.23 -7.98 -12.41
CA GLU A 684 -17.63 -8.67 -11.27
C GLU A 684 -18.56 -8.59 -10.05
N ALA A 685 -18.75 -9.73 -9.39
CA ALA A 685 -19.37 -9.81 -8.08
C ALA A 685 -18.29 -10.23 -7.07
N GLU A 686 -18.12 -9.46 -6.01
CA GLU A 686 -17.07 -9.62 -5.03
C GLU A 686 -17.67 -9.67 -3.63
N GLY A 687 -17.41 -10.77 -2.89
CA GLY A 687 -17.67 -10.87 -1.46
C GLY A 687 -16.40 -10.66 -0.66
N ILE A 688 -16.46 -9.82 0.37
CA ILE A 688 -15.36 -9.57 1.31
C ILE A 688 -15.91 -9.74 2.73
N GLY A 689 -15.12 -10.33 3.63
CA GLY A 689 -15.52 -10.48 5.02
C GLY A 689 -14.38 -10.74 5.96
N ALA A 690 -14.66 -10.52 7.23
CA ALA A 690 -13.78 -10.82 8.34
C ALA A 690 -14.55 -11.52 9.48
N GLY A 691 -13.87 -12.43 10.17
CA GLY A 691 -14.37 -13.04 11.38
C GLY A 691 -14.40 -12.08 12.56
N SER A 692 -14.96 -12.50 13.68
CA SER A 692 -14.85 -11.74 14.93
C SER A 692 -13.41 -11.75 15.45
N GLN A 693 -12.97 -10.62 16.02
CA GLN A 693 -11.72 -10.54 16.77
C GLN A 693 -12.03 -10.43 18.27
N ASN A 694 -11.66 -11.48 18.99
CA ASN A 694 -11.86 -11.57 20.44
C ASN A 694 -10.53 -11.71 21.20
N LYS A 695 -9.40 -11.72 20.46
CA LYS A 695 -8.05 -11.76 21.02
C LYS A 695 -7.50 -10.34 21.02
N VAL A 696 -7.72 -9.66 22.11
CA VAL A 696 -7.51 -8.23 22.30
C VAL A 696 -6.64 -7.96 23.53
N ASP A 697 -5.96 -6.83 23.54
CA ASP A 697 -5.18 -6.39 24.68
C ASP A 697 -6.07 -5.71 25.72
N GLU A 698 -6.34 -6.40 26.83
CA GLU A 698 -7.18 -5.91 27.92
C GLU A 698 -6.49 -4.78 28.71
N ASP A 699 -5.15 -4.76 28.80
CA ASP A 699 -4.39 -3.73 29.53
C ASP A 699 -4.56 -2.35 28.86
N LEU A 700 -4.76 -2.33 27.54
CA LEU A 700 -5.03 -1.11 26.75
C LEU A 700 -6.53 -0.86 26.55
N ASN A 701 -7.40 -1.63 27.19
CA ASN A 701 -8.85 -1.55 26.99
C ASN A 701 -9.24 -1.69 25.51
N GLU A 702 -8.59 -2.57 24.78
CA GLU A 702 -8.96 -2.86 23.41
C GLU A 702 -10.34 -3.54 23.37
N SER A 703 -11.16 -3.16 22.39
CA SER A 703 -12.53 -3.67 22.27
C SER A 703 -12.58 -4.83 21.27
N PRO A 704 -13.19 -5.99 21.63
CA PRO A 704 -13.52 -7.02 20.65
C PRO A 704 -14.43 -6.48 19.54
N THR A 705 -14.31 -7.07 18.34
CA THR A 705 -15.15 -6.68 17.21
C THR A 705 -15.90 -7.87 16.62
N PRO A 706 -17.16 -7.68 16.19
CA PRO A 706 -17.94 -8.71 15.53
C PRO A 706 -17.43 -8.98 14.12
N GLY A 707 -17.71 -10.18 13.60
CA GLY A 707 -17.47 -10.49 12.21
C GLY A 707 -18.46 -9.78 11.28
N TRP A 708 -18.02 -9.55 10.04
CA TRP A 708 -18.82 -8.89 9.01
C TRP A 708 -18.57 -9.48 7.63
N ALA A 709 -19.51 -9.28 6.72
CA ALA A 709 -19.35 -9.58 5.31
C ALA A 709 -20.17 -8.61 4.47
N ILE A 710 -19.61 -8.19 3.34
CA ILE A 710 -20.24 -7.29 2.37
C ILE A 710 -20.12 -7.87 0.96
N MET A 711 -20.93 -7.36 0.05
CA MET A 711 -20.87 -7.67 -1.36
C MET A 711 -20.74 -6.40 -2.18
N ASN A 712 -19.85 -6.43 -3.16
CA ASN A 712 -19.62 -5.36 -4.13
C ASN A 712 -19.97 -5.86 -5.53
N LEU A 713 -20.47 -4.96 -6.37
CA LEU A 713 -20.68 -5.22 -7.80
C LEU A 713 -19.87 -4.20 -8.59
N LYS A 714 -19.22 -4.68 -9.65
CA LYS A 714 -18.46 -3.85 -10.57
C LYS A 714 -18.85 -4.17 -12.00
N ALA A 715 -18.91 -3.16 -12.85
CA ALA A 715 -19.09 -3.34 -14.27
C ALA A 715 -18.33 -2.25 -15.03
N GLY A 716 -17.80 -2.59 -16.19
CA GLY A 716 -17.11 -1.65 -17.05
C GLY A 716 -17.34 -1.95 -18.54
N TYR A 717 -17.29 -0.89 -19.32
CA TYR A 717 -17.42 -0.96 -20.77
C TYR A 717 -16.37 -0.06 -21.43
N SER A 718 -15.67 -0.60 -22.42
CA SER A 718 -14.64 0.10 -23.21
C SER A 718 -15.04 0.15 -24.67
N TRP A 719 -14.93 1.35 -25.30
CA TRP A 719 -15.16 1.52 -26.74
C TRP A 719 -14.18 2.54 -27.32
N GLY A 720 -13.38 2.10 -28.28
CA GLY A 720 -12.30 2.93 -28.82
C GLY A 720 -11.40 3.42 -27.68
N ARG A 721 -11.27 4.74 -27.56
CA ARG A 721 -10.43 5.42 -26.53
C ARG A 721 -11.17 5.71 -25.22
N TRP A 722 -12.42 5.33 -25.09
CA TRP A 722 -13.24 5.61 -23.92
C TRP A 722 -13.45 4.39 -23.04
N ARG A 723 -13.51 4.61 -21.75
CA ARG A 723 -13.87 3.61 -20.75
C ARG A 723 -14.86 4.22 -19.76
N VAL A 724 -15.93 3.49 -19.48
CA VAL A 724 -16.85 3.78 -18.37
C VAL A 724 -16.84 2.61 -17.41
N GLN A 725 -16.86 2.91 -16.12
CA GLN A 725 -16.91 1.91 -15.07
C GLN A 725 -17.86 2.35 -13.96
N ALA A 726 -18.57 1.41 -13.38
CA ALA A 726 -19.41 1.60 -12.21
C ALA A 726 -19.01 0.61 -11.11
N VAL A 727 -18.92 1.09 -9.88
CA VAL A 727 -18.71 0.25 -8.68
C VAL A 727 -19.81 0.56 -7.68
N LEU A 728 -20.60 -0.45 -7.32
CA LEU A 728 -21.55 -0.42 -6.21
C LEU A 728 -20.92 -1.19 -5.05
N ALA A 729 -20.38 -0.49 -4.07
CA ALA A 729 -19.80 -1.08 -2.87
C ALA A 729 -20.84 -1.21 -1.76
N ASN A 730 -20.64 -2.22 -0.88
CA ASN A 730 -21.55 -2.56 0.23
C ASN A 730 -23.01 -2.59 -0.23
N MET A 731 -23.33 -3.41 -1.26
CA MET A 731 -24.60 -3.35 -1.97
C MET A 731 -25.82 -3.57 -1.05
N PHE A 732 -25.64 -4.28 0.08
CA PHE A 732 -26.72 -4.56 1.04
C PHE A 732 -26.80 -3.52 2.16
N ASP A 733 -26.03 -2.45 2.09
CA ASP A 733 -26.03 -1.34 3.05
C ASP A 733 -25.78 -1.79 4.50
N ARG A 734 -24.85 -2.73 4.66
CA ARG A 734 -24.52 -3.26 5.98
C ARG A 734 -23.75 -2.26 6.79
N THR A 735 -24.17 -2.02 8.03
CA THR A 735 -23.40 -1.29 9.03
C THR A 735 -22.35 -2.22 9.63
N TYR A 736 -21.08 -1.85 9.55
CA TYR A 736 -19.95 -2.60 10.09
C TYR A 736 -18.74 -1.71 10.31
N HIS A 737 -17.81 -2.15 11.11
CA HIS A 737 -16.50 -1.51 11.29
C HIS A 737 -15.40 -2.55 11.26
N GLU A 738 -14.22 -2.13 10.84
CA GLU A 738 -13.03 -2.94 10.88
C GLU A 738 -12.35 -2.89 12.26
N HIS A 739 -11.59 -3.92 12.60
CA HIS A 739 -10.92 -4.01 13.89
C HIS A 739 -9.90 -2.88 14.12
N PHE A 740 -9.30 -2.34 13.06
CA PHE A 740 -8.27 -1.30 13.12
C PHE A 740 -8.82 0.15 13.16
N SER A 741 -9.91 0.41 13.81
CA SER A 741 -10.47 1.76 13.94
C SER A 741 -10.11 2.42 15.28
N TYR A 742 -8.88 2.25 15.78
CA TYR A 742 -8.39 2.78 17.06
C TYR A 742 -9.32 2.49 18.25
N LEU A 743 -9.64 1.23 18.46
CA LEU A 743 -10.55 0.79 19.51
C LEU A 743 -9.87 0.62 20.88
N ARG A 744 -8.71 1.18 21.10
CA ARG A 744 -7.91 1.08 22.31
C ARG A 744 -7.27 2.40 22.73
N ASN A 745 -6.80 2.46 23.97
CA ASN A 745 -5.96 3.57 24.44
C ASN A 745 -4.59 3.60 23.69
N PRO A 746 -4.01 4.78 23.43
CA PRO A 746 -4.49 6.13 23.75
C PRO A 746 -5.37 6.75 22.64
N TYR A 747 -5.54 6.07 21.54
CA TYR A 747 -6.14 6.65 20.32
C TYR A 747 -7.66 6.72 20.37
N ARG A 748 -8.27 6.03 21.31
CA ARG A 748 -9.72 5.99 21.44
C ARG A 748 -10.30 7.37 21.72
N SER A 749 -11.00 7.92 20.75
CA SER A 749 -11.73 9.19 20.90
C SER A 749 -13.10 9.04 21.61
N GLY A 750 -13.49 7.82 21.91
CA GLY A 750 -14.82 7.45 22.39
C GLY A 750 -15.81 7.08 21.28
N TYR A 751 -15.42 7.22 20.01
CA TYR A 751 -16.27 6.91 18.85
C TYR A 751 -15.69 5.74 18.05
N ILE A 752 -16.56 4.82 17.66
CA ILE A 752 -16.27 3.76 16.70
C ILE A 752 -16.73 4.27 15.34
N ILE A 753 -15.82 4.34 14.37
CA ILE A 753 -16.16 4.74 13.01
C ILE A 753 -16.53 3.49 12.22
N ASN A 754 -17.79 3.45 11.80
CA ASN A 754 -18.24 2.44 10.85
C ASN A 754 -17.64 2.68 9.47
N GLU A 755 -17.57 1.63 8.68
CA GLU A 755 -17.19 1.69 7.27
C GLU A 755 -18.32 2.30 6.44
N PRO A 756 -18.02 2.85 5.25
CA PRO A 756 -19.03 3.43 4.39
C PRO A 756 -20.19 2.47 4.10
N GLY A 757 -21.40 2.98 4.14
CA GLY A 757 -22.61 2.31 3.71
C GLY A 757 -22.61 2.05 2.21
N ARG A 758 -23.77 1.67 1.66
CA ARG A 758 -23.89 1.45 0.21
C ARG A 758 -23.52 2.72 -0.55
N ASN A 759 -22.54 2.58 -1.44
CA ASN A 759 -22.06 3.71 -2.24
C ASN A 759 -21.83 3.31 -3.70
N LEU A 760 -22.07 4.27 -4.58
CA LEU A 760 -21.87 4.15 -6.00
C LEU A 760 -20.76 5.11 -6.45
N SER A 761 -19.82 4.61 -7.24
CA SER A 761 -18.88 5.42 -7.98
C SER A 761 -18.95 5.12 -9.47
N LEU A 762 -18.81 6.19 -10.26
CA LEU A 762 -18.77 6.14 -11.73
C LEU A 762 -17.44 6.74 -12.17
N THR A 763 -16.73 6.02 -13.02
CA THR A 763 -15.48 6.48 -13.63
C THR A 763 -15.69 6.64 -15.13
N LEU A 764 -15.31 7.79 -15.67
CA LEU A 764 -15.16 8.02 -17.10
C LEU A 764 -13.68 8.22 -17.40
N GLY A 765 -13.12 7.42 -18.29
CA GLY A 765 -11.72 7.52 -18.73
C GLY A 765 -11.63 7.69 -20.24
N TRP A 766 -10.60 8.42 -20.69
CA TRP A 766 -10.23 8.58 -22.08
C TRP A 766 -8.71 8.47 -22.22
N THR A 767 -8.25 7.70 -23.19
CA THR A 767 -6.83 7.50 -23.48
C THR A 767 -6.53 7.80 -24.94
N TYR A 768 -5.36 8.43 -25.19
CA TYR A 768 -4.89 8.76 -26.53
C TYR A 768 -3.51 8.15 -26.77
#